data_01f3cd01f5f777de9eede53c456f3006
#
_entry.id   01f3cd01f5f777de9eede53c456f3006
#
_cell.length_a   1.000
_cell.length_b   1.000
_cell.length_c   1.000
_cell.angle_alpha   90.00
_cell.angle_beta   90.00
_cell.angle_gamma   90.00
#
_symmetry.space_group_name_H-M   'P 1'
#
loop_
_entity.id
_entity.type
_entity.pdbx_description
1 polymer ?
#
loop_
_entity_poly.entity_id
_entity_poly.type
_entity_poly.pdbx_seq_one_letter_code
_entity_poly.pdbx_strand_id
1 'polypeptide(L)'
;MQKLFLLLLVSLFVTSVSAQSRLERSPLNKEYMNYVEYSRINGDRKSSDGYKTGYVPSPMNIHFNENLTRSESKKSINALPSYYNLRDFGWVTPVRDQGPAGACWSFSTMGAIESRWLKLGYGTASTLNLSEQNMATCHGFQAGINDGGSDYIAAAYLSRLSGPVTETSHPYNPIATATCKSTGLVKLAYSPQTIWLPKDINIIKKAIMDYGAVTASVYMGFYSNYLNPINDTYYYDGTAPVDHGVLVVGWDDNLTVTGKSVKPKGKGAWIVKNSWGTSFGDNGYYYVSYEDSKFLSSCSYYPERVELTEIDTMIMYDWLGATQSFGFRNETASAVARFEAGNTMFINKIGTFVNSSGSVIDIEIYSGFTGDSILNGLIASSTNNFCKFPGYYTFDIPALVTGEYFVKVKYFTPGYNYPIPVEAEIVYQGEPYALPVLESSGRFWISEDGEKWLPLGSDIEDYEADLSIRVYADKSTAINAFFTANKEIACVNGDIVFQDASNGTINSYEWNFGEGANPATANTKGPHIVSYSNTGLKNISLTVSGPGGSKTLEKKSYVEVVTSLDIFLPYSQKLLVKGKSIPITAYGADTYLWSPADGLNTTTGPLVIASPADTTKYTVTGTMGACSGEASITINVVDNPPNDDVCDAIEIFTGGGVFNNKYATVEDGEPAPPEGECNVPLTWCVEGGLQNSVWFWFTAPAGGEVSFTTEGMDTQIALYKAENCDSILLGGYEMIAANDDYFEEDKFFAAALNMVSVIPGEKYYIQIDGSAGGVEDYFWLIYWEAPVSVNNALDPEKLILYPNPNSGTFRYKYKSEADENLRVRIFNSAGQEMYHEQNQIVSGTIEKEIDLGKINPGVYFFELTTGNGVVHRSFLIQ
;
A
#
# COMPACT_ATOMS: atom_id res chain seq x y z
N MET A 1 2.71 -76.19 1.84
CA MET A 1 2.57 -75.25 0.67
C MET A 1 1.67 -74.11 1.08
N GLN A 2 2.25 -73.12 1.71
CA GLN A 2 1.60 -71.90 2.15
C GLN A 2 2.03 -70.79 1.24
N LYS A 3 1.08 -70.14 0.55
CA LYS A 3 1.31 -68.93 -0.23
C LYS A 3 1.16 -67.73 0.72
N LEU A 4 2.25 -66.98 0.88
CA LEU A 4 2.34 -65.73 1.59
C LEU A 4 1.77 -64.62 0.69
N PHE A 5 0.67 -63.99 1.11
CA PHE A 5 0.14 -62.78 0.50
C PHE A 5 0.84 -61.57 1.15
N LEU A 6 1.63 -60.89 0.36
CA LEU A 6 2.24 -59.62 0.76
C LEU A 6 1.27 -58.48 0.36
N LEU A 7 0.60 -57.89 1.34
CA LEU A 7 -0.15 -56.63 1.18
C LEU A 7 0.83 -55.47 1.15
N LEU A 8 1.04 -54.85 -0.01
CA LEU A 8 1.62 -53.51 -0.12
C LEU A 8 0.58 -52.47 0.25
N LEU A 9 0.74 -51.86 1.40
CA LEU A 9 0.10 -50.59 1.72
C LEU A 9 0.86 -49.50 0.98
N VAL A 10 0.27 -48.97 -0.10
CA VAL A 10 0.66 -47.72 -0.71
C VAL A 10 -0.07 -46.63 0.06
N SER A 11 0.64 -45.98 1.00
CA SER A 11 0.18 -44.73 1.59
C SER A 11 0.27 -43.63 0.53
N LEU A 12 -0.83 -43.27 -0.09
CA LEU A 12 -0.94 -41.99 -0.82
C LEU A 12 -0.80 -40.85 0.24
N PHE A 13 0.35 -40.24 0.26
CA PHE A 13 0.45 -38.87 0.77
C PHE A 13 -0.19 -37.95 -0.27
N VAL A 14 -1.42 -37.58 -0.02
CA VAL A 14 -2.02 -36.39 -0.66
C VAL A 14 -1.29 -35.21 -0.03
N THR A 15 -0.25 -34.72 -0.66
CA THR A 15 0.24 -33.37 -0.37
C THR A 15 -0.79 -32.42 -0.93
N SER A 16 -1.56 -31.79 -0.07
CA SER A 16 -2.31 -30.58 -0.42
C SER A 16 -1.26 -29.55 -0.87
N VAL A 17 -1.12 -29.37 -2.16
CA VAL A 17 -0.42 -28.21 -2.72
C VAL A 17 -1.39 -27.04 -2.49
N SER A 18 -1.24 -26.34 -1.36
CA SER A 18 -1.81 -25.00 -1.26
C SER A 18 -1.18 -24.17 -2.39
N ALA A 19 -1.97 -23.59 -3.26
CA ALA A 19 -1.48 -22.62 -4.22
C ALA A 19 -0.66 -21.58 -3.45
N GLN A 20 0.61 -21.46 -3.77
CA GLN A 20 1.48 -20.47 -3.14
C GLN A 20 1.11 -19.15 -3.79
N SER A 21 0.63 -18.19 -3.01
CA SER A 21 0.30 -16.86 -3.53
C SER A 21 1.51 -16.28 -4.27
N ARG A 22 1.27 -15.78 -5.48
CA ARG A 22 2.34 -15.23 -6.32
C ARG A 22 2.85 -13.94 -5.71
N LEU A 23 4.17 -13.78 -5.71
CA LEU A 23 4.80 -12.53 -5.36
C LEU A 23 4.51 -11.46 -6.42
N GLU A 24 4.04 -10.29 -5.99
CA GLU A 24 3.72 -9.17 -6.88
C GLU A 24 4.50 -7.91 -6.52
N ARG A 25 4.71 -7.07 -7.54
CA ARG A 25 5.28 -5.73 -7.40
C ARG A 25 4.15 -4.72 -7.18
N SER A 26 4.34 -3.77 -6.28
CA SER A 26 3.37 -2.68 -6.12
C SER A 26 3.25 -1.86 -7.41
N PRO A 27 2.06 -1.34 -7.77
CA PRO A 27 1.93 -0.41 -8.88
C PRO A 27 2.71 0.88 -8.62
N LEU A 28 3.19 1.52 -9.68
CA LEU A 28 3.86 2.81 -9.58
C LEU A 28 2.88 3.89 -9.11
N ASN A 29 3.40 4.88 -8.40
CA ASN A 29 2.65 6.04 -7.95
C ASN A 29 2.06 6.83 -9.14
N LYS A 30 0.75 7.04 -9.13
CA LYS A 30 0.04 7.77 -10.19
C LYS A 30 0.55 9.20 -10.39
N GLU A 31 0.93 9.91 -9.32
CA GLU A 31 1.48 11.28 -9.44
C GLU A 31 2.85 11.26 -10.14
N TYR A 32 3.67 10.23 -9.94
CA TYR A 32 4.91 10.04 -10.69
C TYR A 32 4.63 9.79 -12.18
N MET A 33 3.72 8.88 -12.51
CA MET A 33 3.37 8.60 -13.91
C MET A 33 2.81 9.83 -14.61
N ASN A 34 1.90 10.56 -13.96
CA ASN A 34 1.36 11.83 -14.46
C ASN A 34 2.46 12.89 -14.65
N TYR A 35 3.45 12.93 -13.74
CA TYR A 35 4.58 13.85 -13.84
C TYR A 35 5.45 13.54 -15.07
N VAL A 36 5.81 12.29 -15.30
CA VAL A 36 6.63 11.88 -16.45
C VAL A 36 5.91 12.19 -17.76
N GLU A 37 4.62 11.85 -17.86
CA GLU A 37 3.83 12.14 -19.06
C GLU A 37 3.68 13.63 -19.31
N TYR A 38 3.35 14.41 -18.27
CA TYR A 38 3.25 15.87 -18.38
C TYR A 38 4.58 16.51 -18.80
N SER A 39 5.71 16.04 -18.25
CA SER A 39 7.04 16.55 -18.59
C SER A 39 7.44 16.23 -20.03
N ARG A 40 7.10 15.04 -20.50
CA ARG A 40 7.33 14.64 -21.89
C ARG A 40 6.59 15.54 -22.90
N ILE A 41 5.36 15.96 -22.55
CA ILE A 41 4.53 16.82 -23.42
C ILE A 41 5.00 18.28 -23.36
N ASN A 42 5.34 18.79 -22.16
CA ASN A 42 5.56 20.21 -21.92
C ASN A 42 7.04 20.63 -21.84
N GLY A 43 7.97 19.67 -21.84
CA GLY A 43 9.42 19.91 -21.77
C GLY A 43 9.91 20.36 -20.40
N ASP A 44 11.11 20.95 -20.38
CA ASP A 44 11.77 21.45 -19.16
C ASP A 44 10.91 22.48 -18.41
N ARG A 45 10.71 22.24 -17.13
CA ARG A 45 9.88 23.09 -16.28
C ARG A 45 10.69 24.23 -15.71
N LYS A 46 10.19 25.43 -15.95
CA LYS A 46 10.73 26.66 -15.38
C LYS A 46 9.61 27.53 -14.86
N SER A 47 9.89 28.24 -13.78
CA SER A 47 9.00 29.29 -13.30
C SER A 47 8.94 30.45 -14.32
N SER A 48 7.98 31.35 -14.13
CA SER A 48 7.85 32.56 -14.94
C SER A 48 9.11 33.42 -14.96
N ASP A 49 9.94 33.37 -13.92
CA ASP A 49 11.16 34.16 -13.74
C ASP A 49 12.42 33.37 -14.12
N GLY A 50 12.24 32.17 -14.70
CA GLY A 50 13.34 31.35 -15.23
C GLY A 50 14.04 30.44 -14.22
N TYR A 51 13.59 30.38 -12.96
CA TYR A 51 14.03 29.38 -12.02
C TYR A 51 13.61 27.97 -12.47
N LYS A 52 14.51 27.02 -12.44
CA LYS A 52 14.16 25.63 -12.75
C LYS A 52 13.42 25.03 -11.56
N THR A 53 12.24 24.48 -11.81
CA THR A 53 11.53 23.67 -10.84
C THR A 53 12.11 22.26 -10.83
N GLY A 54 12.33 21.68 -9.64
CA GLY A 54 13.14 20.46 -9.53
C GLY A 54 12.55 19.43 -8.55
N TYR A 55 11.23 19.48 -8.27
CA TYR A 55 10.61 18.41 -7.52
C TYR A 55 10.05 17.35 -8.48
N VAL A 56 10.46 16.09 -8.25
CA VAL A 56 10.01 14.91 -9.00
C VAL A 56 9.29 13.99 -8.02
N PRO A 57 7.98 13.73 -8.17
CA PRO A 57 7.28 12.79 -7.31
C PRO A 57 7.98 11.42 -7.28
N SER A 58 7.95 10.73 -6.15
CA SER A 58 8.51 9.40 -6.03
C SER A 58 7.69 8.37 -6.81
N PRO A 59 8.30 7.38 -7.49
CA PRO A 59 7.59 6.24 -8.07
C PRO A 59 6.99 5.32 -7.01
N MET A 60 7.46 5.38 -5.76
CA MET A 60 6.96 4.59 -4.65
C MET A 60 5.52 4.96 -4.30
N ASN A 61 4.69 3.96 -4.12
CA ASN A 61 3.32 4.13 -3.64
C ASN A 61 3.31 4.14 -2.11
N ILE A 62 2.96 5.28 -1.53
CA ILE A 62 2.84 5.46 -0.08
C ILE A 62 1.36 5.43 0.28
N HIS A 63 1.00 4.56 1.21
CA HIS A 63 -0.38 4.37 1.64
C HIS A 63 -0.66 5.08 2.97
N PHE A 64 -1.62 6.01 2.97
CA PHE A 64 -2.12 6.67 4.18
C PHE A 64 -3.48 6.09 4.56
N ASN A 65 -3.55 5.44 5.71
CA ASN A 65 -4.80 4.92 6.25
C ASN A 65 -5.73 6.07 6.65
N GLU A 66 -6.86 6.21 5.95
CA GLU A 66 -7.79 7.33 6.16
C GLU A 66 -8.38 7.37 7.58
N ASN A 67 -8.63 6.22 8.18
CA ASN A 67 -9.23 6.15 9.52
C ASN A 67 -8.23 6.63 10.58
N LEU A 68 -6.96 6.22 10.46
CA LEU A 68 -5.89 6.73 11.30
C LEU A 68 -5.71 8.23 11.10
N THR A 69 -5.68 8.69 9.87
CA THR A 69 -5.58 10.12 9.53
C THR A 69 -6.71 10.92 10.16
N ARG A 70 -7.96 10.50 10.04
CA ARG A 70 -9.12 11.17 10.66
C ARG A 70 -9.04 11.17 12.19
N SER A 71 -8.59 10.07 12.80
CA SER A 71 -8.42 9.98 14.25
C SER A 71 -7.35 10.94 14.75
N GLU A 72 -6.18 10.94 14.14
CA GLU A 72 -5.07 11.81 14.50
C GLU A 72 -5.39 13.30 14.27
N SER A 73 -6.06 13.62 13.18
CA SER A 73 -6.52 14.99 12.90
C SER A 73 -7.43 15.52 14.00
N LYS A 74 -8.41 14.72 14.45
CA LYS A 74 -9.33 15.11 15.54
C LYS A 74 -8.62 15.34 16.88
N LYS A 75 -7.65 14.50 17.22
CA LYS A 75 -6.86 14.64 18.45
C LYS A 75 -6.03 15.92 18.44
N SER A 76 -5.49 16.30 17.29
CA SER A 76 -4.63 17.45 17.12
C SER A 76 -5.36 18.79 17.32
N ILE A 77 -6.64 18.88 16.95
CA ILE A 77 -7.40 20.16 16.91
C ILE A 77 -7.37 20.93 18.25
N ASN A 78 -7.50 20.26 19.37
CA ASN A 78 -7.68 20.91 20.69
C ASN A 78 -6.45 21.62 21.25
N ALA A 79 -5.26 21.46 20.64
CA ALA A 79 -3.99 22.01 21.10
C ALA A 79 -3.35 23.03 20.15
N LEU A 80 -3.99 23.35 19.01
CA LEU A 80 -3.40 24.16 17.96
C LEU A 80 -3.77 25.65 18.11
N PRO A 81 -2.77 26.56 18.15
CA PRO A 81 -3.03 28.01 18.07
C PRO A 81 -3.48 28.40 16.66
N SER A 82 -4.21 29.51 16.54
CA SER A 82 -4.64 30.03 15.22
C SER A 82 -3.50 30.64 14.39
N TYR A 83 -2.36 30.92 15.04
CA TYR A 83 -1.12 31.41 14.41
C TYR A 83 0.07 30.73 15.05
N TYR A 84 1.02 30.29 14.22
CA TYR A 84 2.29 29.74 14.67
C TYR A 84 3.35 29.94 13.60
N ASN A 85 4.53 30.43 14.00
CA ASN A 85 5.60 30.69 13.06
C ASN A 85 6.97 30.39 13.72
N LEU A 86 7.68 29.42 13.19
CA LEU A 86 8.97 28.97 13.70
C LEU A 86 10.04 30.08 13.67
N ARG A 87 9.86 31.11 12.83
CA ARG A 87 10.74 32.29 12.80
C ARG A 87 10.73 33.05 14.13
N ASP A 88 9.59 33.11 14.82
CA ASP A 88 9.40 33.84 16.07
C ASP A 88 10.21 33.20 17.21
N PHE A 89 10.61 31.94 17.05
CA PHE A 89 11.42 31.18 18.00
C PHE A 89 12.91 31.08 17.59
N GLY A 90 13.29 31.63 16.42
CA GLY A 90 14.64 31.48 15.89
C GLY A 90 14.97 30.07 15.36
N TRP A 91 13.95 29.28 15.01
CA TRP A 91 14.09 27.89 14.54
C TRP A 91 14.06 27.75 13.02
N VAL A 92 14.35 28.82 12.29
CA VAL A 92 14.44 28.83 10.82
C VAL A 92 15.73 29.53 10.39
N THR A 93 16.54 28.87 9.57
CA THR A 93 17.75 29.46 8.98
C THR A 93 17.42 30.49 7.90
N PRO A 94 18.34 31.39 7.49
CA PRO A 94 18.11 32.39 6.47
C PRO A 94 17.63 31.79 5.14
N VAL A 95 16.89 32.58 4.36
CA VAL A 95 16.51 32.24 2.98
C VAL A 95 17.75 32.15 2.12
N ARG A 96 17.80 31.11 1.27
CA ARG A 96 18.88 30.87 0.32
C ARG A 96 18.36 30.92 -1.12
N ASP A 97 19.26 30.87 -2.08
CA ASP A 97 18.93 30.93 -3.52
C ASP A 97 19.52 29.71 -4.25
N GLN A 98 18.63 28.88 -4.78
CA GLN A 98 18.99 27.72 -5.60
C GLN A 98 19.49 28.11 -6.99
N GLY A 99 19.27 29.36 -7.42
CA GLY A 99 19.61 29.81 -8.77
C GLY A 99 18.90 28.98 -9.87
N PRO A 100 19.57 28.76 -11.02
CA PRO A 100 18.98 28.08 -12.17
C PRO A 100 18.92 26.55 -12.04
N ALA A 101 19.38 25.94 -10.93
CA ALA A 101 19.41 24.49 -10.76
C ALA A 101 18.07 23.92 -10.24
N GLY A 102 17.76 22.67 -10.60
CA GLY A 102 16.57 21.95 -10.13
C GLY A 102 16.71 21.33 -8.72
N ALA A 103 17.30 22.07 -7.78
CA ALA A 103 17.68 21.56 -6.46
C ALA A 103 16.73 21.95 -5.32
N CYS A 104 15.55 22.50 -5.59
CA CYS A 104 14.58 22.96 -4.57
C CYS A 104 14.28 21.91 -3.48
N TRP A 105 14.19 20.64 -3.84
CA TRP A 105 13.95 19.53 -2.94
C TRP A 105 15.06 19.36 -1.87
N SER A 106 16.33 19.60 -2.24
CA SER A 106 17.43 19.54 -1.28
C SER A 106 17.44 20.74 -0.33
N PHE A 107 17.03 21.95 -0.80
CA PHE A 107 16.86 23.14 0.03
C PHE A 107 15.75 22.96 1.07
N SER A 108 14.61 22.41 0.66
CA SER A 108 13.50 22.14 1.57
C SER A 108 13.91 21.10 2.62
N THR A 109 14.59 20.03 2.20
CA THR A 109 15.05 18.95 3.11
C THR A 109 16.09 19.49 4.12
N MET A 110 17.15 20.18 3.66
CA MET A 110 18.15 20.71 4.57
C MET A 110 17.54 21.74 5.53
N GLY A 111 16.63 22.60 5.02
CA GLY A 111 15.90 23.55 5.86
C GLY A 111 15.04 22.87 6.95
N ALA A 112 14.43 21.72 6.66
CA ALA A 112 13.65 20.97 7.66
C ALA A 112 14.57 20.35 8.73
N ILE A 113 15.71 19.76 8.35
CA ILE A 113 16.71 19.21 9.27
C ILE A 113 17.30 20.31 10.13
N GLU A 114 17.67 21.45 9.54
CA GLU A 114 18.18 22.63 10.27
C GLU A 114 17.17 23.11 11.31
N SER A 115 15.89 23.24 10.92
CA SER A 115 14.81 23.64 11.82
C SER A 115 14.66 22.66 13.00
N ARG A 116 14.71 21.36 12.73
CA ARG A 116 14.69 20.34 13.79
C ARG A 116 15.86 20.48 14.75
N TRP A 117 17.07 20.61 14.24
CA TRP A 117 18.27 20.72 15.08
C TRP A 117 18.28 21.99 15.91
N LEU A 118 17.83 23.13 15.36
CA LEU A 118 17.65 24.39 16.10
C LEU A 118 16.64 24.22 17.23
N LYS A 119 15.52 23.56 16.98
CA LYS A 119 14.50 23.27 17.99
C LYS A 119 15.02 22.35 19.09
N LEU A 120 15.91 21.42 18.78
CA LEU A 120 16.62 20.56 19.75
C LEU A 120 17.75 21.29 20.49
N GLY A 121 18.01 22.58 20.18
CA GLY A 121 19.06 23.42 20.83
C GLY A 121 20.46 23.23 20.25
N TYR A 122 20.60 22.71 19.04
CA TYR A 122 21.88 22.55 18.36
C TYR A 122 22.14 23.72 17.38
N GLY A 123 23.11 24.58 17.74
CA GLY A 123 23.48 25.72 16.92
C GLY A 123 22.55 26.93 17.05
N THR A 124 22.71 27.88 16.12
CA THR A 124 21.82 29.03 15.93
C THR A 124 21.42 29.17 14.47
N ALA A 125 20.33 29.89 14.18
CA ALA A 125 19.89 30.11 12.81
C ALA A 125 20.98 30.72 11.91
N SER A 126 21.90 31.52 12.46
CA SER A 126 23.00 32.16 11.72
C SER A 126 24.22 31.27 11.52
N THR A 127 24.41 30.22 12.35
CA THR A 127 25.61 29.36 12.32
C THR A 127 25.39 28.00 11.72
N LEU A 128 24.14 27.51 11.73
CA LEU A 128 23.77 26.21 11.14
C LEU A 128 23.53 26.38 9.63
N ASN A 129 24.33 25.68 8.84
CA ASN A 129 24.25 25.69 7.37
C ASN A 129 24.67 24.34 6.81
N LEU A 130 23.72 23.55 6.34
CA LEU A 130 23.92 22.25 5.75
C LEU A 130 23.98 22.36 4.23
N SER A 131 24.75 21.49 3.58
CA SER A 131 24.98 21.52 2.14
C SER A 131 23.85 20.90 1.35
N GLU A 132 23.14 21.71 0.62
CA GLU A 132 22.19 21.28 -0.42
C GLU A 132 22.91 20.61 -1.59
N GLN A 133 24.12 21.10 -1.91
CA GLN A 133 24.95 20.60 -3.00
C GLN A 133 25.29 19.12 -2.83
N ASN A 134 25.69 18.71 -1.62
CA ASN A 134 26.10 17.33 -1.40
C ASN A 134 24.92 16.37 -1.60
N MET A 135 23.74 16.70 -1.08
CA MET A 135 22.54 15.91 -1.30
C MET A 135 22.17 15.87 -2.78
N ALA A 136 22.12 17.03 -3.45
CA ALA A 136 21.69 17.14 -4.86
C ALA A 136 22.63 16.48 -5.87
N THR A 137 23.86 16.12 -5.46
CA THR A 137 24.84 15.48 -6.36
C THR A 137 25.34 14.12 -5.91
N CYS A 138 25.10 13.71 -4.64
CA CYS A 138 25.63 12.47 -4.08
C CYS A 138 24.55 11.45 -3.70
N HIS A 139 23.33 11.59 -4.22
CA HIS A 139 22.22 10.68 -3.90
C HIS A 139 22.27 9.32 -4.59
N GLY A 140 23.03 9.17 -5.69
CA GLY A 140 23.25 7.89 -6.37
C GLY A 140 22.22 7.52 -7.45
N PHE A 141 21.07 8.21 -7.52
CA PHE A 141 20.06 8.01 -8.57
C PHE A 141 20.53 8.59 -9.90
N GLN A 142 19.84 8.27 -10.99
CA GLN A 142 20.20 8.68 -12.36
C GLN A 142 19.90 10.16 -12.68
N ALA A 143 19.69 10.98 -11.67
CA ALA A 143 19.39 12.40 -11.80
C ALA A 143 20.61 13.27 -11.49
N GLY A 144 20.93 14.23 -12.32
CA GLY A 144 21.89 15.32 -12.02
C GLY A 144 21.23 16.45 -11.23
N ILE A 145 22.02 17.46 -10.82
CA ILE A 145 21.52 18.59 -10.03
C ILE A 145 20.37 19.36 -10.72
N ASN A 146 20.27 19.25 -12.04
CA ASN A 146 19.24 19.91 -12.84
C ASN A 146 18.02 19.05 -13.14
N ASP A 147 18.06 17.75 -12.87
CA ASP A 147 16.99 16.83 -13.23
C ASP A 147 15.94 16.71 -12.12
N GLY A 148 16.28 17.24 -10.95
CA GLY A 148 15.38 17.28 -9.81
C GLY A 148 15.54 16.09 -8.87
N GLY A 149 14.61 15.98 -7.92
CA GLY A 149 14.57 14.92 -6.92
C GLY A 149 13.37 15.10 -5.99
N SER A 150 13.36 14.35 -4.90
CA SER A 150 12.27 14.33 -3.93
C SER A 150 12.78 14.09 -2.51
N ASP A 151 11.90 14.24 -1.56
CA ASP A 151 12.09 13.82 -0.17
C ASP A 151 12.35 12.30 -0.05
N TYR A 152 11.96 11.50 -1.04
CA TYR A 152 12.30 10.08 -1.10
C TYR A 152 13.77 9.82 -1.43
N ILE A 153 14.31 10.54 -2.42
CA ILE A 153 15.75 10.55 -2.73
C ILE A 153 16.54 11.06 -1.51
N ALA A 154 16.00 12.09 -0.83
CA ALA A 154 16.58 12.60 0.41
C ALA A 154 16.62 11.53 1.51
N ALA A 155 15.54 10.78 1.71
CA ALA A 155 15.47 9.68 2.67
C ALA A 155 16.53 8.60 2.39
N ALA A 156 16.70 8.21 1.13
CA ALA A 156 17.74 7.26 0.72
C ALA A 156 19.16 7.78 1.03
N TYR A 157 19.44 9.05 0.74
CA TYR A 157 20.72 9.70 1.02
C TYR A 157 21.02 9.81 2.52
N LEU A 158 20.03 10.19 3.33
CA LEU A 158 20.18 10.39 4.77
C LEU A 158 20.29 9.07 5.52
N SER A 159 19.45 8.11 5.19
CA SER A 159 19.38 6.81 5.90
C SER A 159 20.64 5.95 5.72
N ARG A 160 21.42 6.16 4.63
CA ARG A 160 22.72 5.51 4.45
C ARG A 160 23.88 6.34 5.04
N LEU A 161 23.58 7.34 5.87
CA LEU A 161 24.58 8.20 6.55
C LEU A 161 25.51 8.95 5.57
N SER A 162 25.11 9.17 4.32
CA SER A 162 25.89 9.95 3.36
C SER A 162 26.03 11.41 3.79
N GLY A 163 25.02 11.97 4.44
CA GLY A 163 24.97 13.28 5.03
C GLY A 163 24.04 13.33 6.26
N PRO A 164 23.64 14.58 6.68
CA PRO A 164 23.96 15.86 6.06
C PRO A 164 25.42 16.29 6.34
N VAL A 165 26.00 17.04 5.39
CA VAL A 165 27.35 17.64 5.55
C VAL A 165 27.22 19.15 5.67
N THR A 166 28.28 19.82 6.18
CA THR A 166 28.26 21.28 6.29
C THR A 166 28.42 21.95 4.93
N GLU A 167 27.75 23.08 4.71
CA GLU A 167 27.88 23.91 3.51
C GLU A 167 29.35 24.29 3.23
N THR A 168 30.12 24.61 4.26
CA THR A 168 31.54 24.96 4.12
C THR A 168 32.40 23.82 3.57
N SER A 169 32.02 22.57 3.80
CA SER A 169 32.76 21.40 3.27
C SER A 169 32.40 21.04 1.84
N HIS A 170 31.18 21.38 1.38
CA HIS A 170 30.73 21.23 0.00
C HIS A 170 29.77 22.37 -0.37
N PRO A 171 30.31 23.57 -0.71
CA PRO A 171 29.53 24.76 -0.98
C PRO A 171 28.60 24.60 -2.20
N TYR A 172 27.42 25.22 -2.12
CA TYR A 172 26.44 25.20 -3.20
C TYR A 172 26.96 25.85 -4.47
N ASN A 173 26.80 25.15 -5.59
CA ASN A 173 27.17 25.59 -6.94
C ASN A 173 26.14 25.09 -7.96
N PRO A 174 25.29 25.97 -8.51
CA PRO A 174 24.19 25.61 -9.39
C PRO A 174 24.61 25.25 -10.82
N ILE A 175 25.84 24.86 -11.05
CA ILE A 175 26.35 24.52 -12.39
C ILE A 175 25.91 23.10 -12.77
N ALA A 176 25.38 22.94 -13.98
CA ALA A 176 24.86 21.64 -14.49
C ALA A 176 25.88 20.49 -14.47
N THR A 177 27.18 20.81 -14.51
CA THR A 177 28.27 19.81 -14.45
C THR A 177 28.78 19.53 -13.05
N ALA A 178 28.08 19.99 -12.01
CA ALA A 178 28.44 19.71 -10.63
C ALA A 178 28.39 18.20 -10.36
N THR A 179 29.45 17.66 -9.78
CA THR A 179 29.61 16.23 -9.48
C THR A 179 29.65 15.98 -7.98
N CYS A 180 29.39 14.75 -7.58
CA CYS A 180 29.48 14.33 -6.19
C CYS A 180 30.90 14.51 -5.63
N LYS A 181 31.01 15.16 -4.47
CA LYS A 181 32.24 15.23 -3.67
C LYS A 181 32.14 14.19 -2.56
N SER A 182 33.11 13.27 -2.50
CA SER A 182 33.15 12.17 -1.53
C SER A 182 34.20 12.33 -0.43
N THR A 183 35.13 13.31 -0.55
CA THR A 183 36.26 13.48 0.39
C THR A 183 36.30 14.88 0.97
N GLY A 184 36.89 15.02 2.16
CA GLY A 184 36.99 16.29 2.87
C GLY A 184 35.63 16.86 3.32
N LEU A 185 34.67 16.00 3.54
CA LEU A 185 33.33 16.36 4.03
C LEU A 185 33.31 16.41 5.56
N VAL A 186 32.61 17.40 6.07
CA VAL A 186 32.40 17.57 7.52
C VAL A 186 30.93 17.37 7.84
N LYS A 187 30.64 16.40 8.68
CA LYS A 187 29.31 16.13 9.23
C LYS A 187 29.25 16.68 10.67
N LEU A 188 28.09 17.15 11.08
CA LEU A 188 27.83 17.57 12.47
C LEU A 188 27.10 16.48 13.25
N ALA A 189 26.21 15.76 12.59
CA ALA A 189 25.43 14.64 13.08
C ALA A 189 24.80 13.92 11.91
N TYR A 190 24.12 12.79 12.16
CA TYR A 190 23.26 12.11 11.19
C TYR A 190 21.78 12.46 11.42
N SER A 191 20.96 12.31 10.39
CA SER A 191 19.50 12.42 10.45
C SER A 191 18.87 11.30 9.62
N PRO A 192 18.95 10.04 10.08
CA PRO A 192 18.61 8.88 9.24
C PRO A 192 17.10 8.73 9.00
N GLN A 193 16.25 9.12 9.94
CA GLN A 193 14.81 8.94 9.83
C GLN A 193 14.15 10.03 8.98
N THR A 194 13.19 9.62 8.16
CA THR A 194 12.31 10.47 7.37
C THR A 194 10.89 9.97 7.51
N ILE A 195 9.95 10.83 7.88
CA ILE A 195 8.54 10.46 8.07
C ILE A 195 7.68 11.28 7.12
N TRP A 196 6.84 10.61 6.32
CA TRP A 196 5.88 11.24 5.43
C TRP A 196 4.56 11.47 6.14
N LEU A 197 3.92 12.61 5.86
CA LEU A 197 2.65 13.02 6.47
C LEU A 197 1.51 13.00 5.45
N PRO A 198 0.30 12.59 5.86
CA PRO A 198 -0.88 12.75 5.03
C PRO A 198 -1.20 14.24 4.83
N LYS A 199 -1.86 14.58 3.72
CA LYS A 199 -2.36 15.94 3.47
C LYS A 199 -3.52 16.27 4.42
N ASP A 200 -3.20 16.48 5.69
CA ASP A 200 -4.14 16.87 6.74
C ASP A 200 -3.61 18.08 7.51
N ILE A 201 -4.41 19.14 7.58
CA ILE A 201 -4.02 20.43 8.16
C ILE A 201 -3.59 20.27 9.62
N ASN A 202 -4.32 19.52 10.43
CA ASN A 202 -4.09 19.43 11.87
C ASN A 202 -2.87 18.57 12.19
N ILE A 203 -2.70 17.47 11.47
CA ILE A 203 -1.53 16.59 11.60
C ILE A 203 -0.25 17.36 11.24
N ILE A 204 -0.27 18.11 10.14
CA ILE A 204 0.90 18.89 9.68
C ILE A 204 1.21 20.02 10.66
N LYS A 205 0.20 20.77 11.14
CA LYS A 205 0.37 21.78 12.19
C LYS A 205 1.03 21.18 13.45
N LYS A 206 0.53 20.02 13.89
CA LYS A 206 1.11 19.32 15.05
C LYS A 206 2.56 18.92 14.81
N ALA A 207 2.87 18.37 13.62
CA ALA A 207 4.25 18.01 13.27
C ALA A 207 5.19 19.23 13.26
N ILE A 208 4.74 20.39 12.75
CA ILE A 208 5.51 21.64 12.80
C ILE A 208 5.76 22.07 14.26
N MET A 209 4.76 21.96 15.13
CA MET A 209 4.92 22.27 16.55
C MET A 209 5.87 21.32 17.26
N ASP A 210 5.83 20.03 16.95
CA ASP A 210 6.60 19.02 17.68
C ASP A 210 8.03 18.88 17.14
N TYR A 211 8.19 18.92 15.81
CA TYR A 211 9.45 18.56 15.17
C TYR A 211 10.16 19.73 14.48
N GLY A 212 9.49 20.83 14.17
CA GLY A 212 10.03 21.96 13.40
C GLY A 212 9.47 21.99 11.98
N ALA A 213 10.15 22.68 11.07
CA ALA A 213 9.65 22.86 9.71
C ALA A 213 9.50 21.52 8.95
N VAL A 214 8.54 21.46 8.05
CA VAL A 214 8.28 20.28 7.20
C VAL A 214 8.48 20.62 5.73
N THR A 215 8.92 19.65 4.92
CA THR A 215 8.97 19.79 3.47
C THR A 215 7.57 19.77 2.87
N ALA A 216 7.39 20.38 1.72
CA ALA A 216 6.14 20.35 0.98
C ALA A 216 6.39 20.41 -0.53
N SER A 217 5.60 19.66 -1.28
CA SER A 217 5.53 19.80 -2.74
C SER A 217 4.45 20.81 -3.14
N VAL A 218 4.68 21.56 -4.23
CA VAL A 218 3.78 22.58 -4.75
C VAL A 218 3.91 22.66 -6.28
N TYR A 219 2.88 23.17 -6.96
CA TYR A 219 2.97 23.52 -8.38
C TYR A 219 3.41 24.97 -8.52
N MET A 220 4.55 25.23 -9.23
CA MET A 220 5.12 26.56 -9.40
C MET A 220 5.46 26.91 -10.85
N GLY A 221 5.15 26.05 -11.82
CA GLY A 221 5.50 26.22 -13.22
C GLY A 221 5.02 27.55 -13.81
N PHE A 222 3.82 27.97 -13.51
CA PHE A 222 3.24 29.27 -13.90
C PHE A 222 2.75 30.08 -12.69
N TYR A 223 3.57 30.09 -11.63
CA TYR A 223 3.18 30.68 -10.34
C TYR A 223 2.70 32.14 -10.45
N SER A 224 3.26 32.94 -11.37
CA SER A 224 2.88 34.33 -11.57
C SER A 224 1.40 34.53 -11.96
N ASN A 225 0.70 33.48 -12.38
CA ASN A 225 -0.72 33.48 -12.63
C ASN A 225 -1.55 33.29 -11.35
N TYR A 226 -0.96 32.75 -10.29
CA TYR A 226 -1.64 32.31 -9.07
C TYR A 226 -1.18 33.10 -7.83
N LEU A 227 0.08 33.58 -7.81
CA LEU A 227 0.62 34.41 -6.75
C LEU A 227 0.11 35.85 -6.88
N ASN A 228 -0.52 36.37 -5.85
CA ASN A 228 -0.86 37.79 -5.75
C ASN A 228 0.36 38.58 -5.23
N PRO A 229 1.01 39.40 -6.07
CA PRO A 229 2.23 40.13 -5.70
C PRO A 229 2.02 41.28 -4.71
N ILE A 230 0.77 41.60 -4.34
CA ILE A 230 0.45 42.68 -3.38
C ILE A 230 0.60 42.19 -1.94
N ASN A 231 0.29 40.91 -1.68
CA ASN A 231 0.28 40.33 -0.33
C ASN A 231 0.90 38.95 -0.27
N ASP A 232 1.60 38.55 -1.33
CA ASP A 232 2.35 37.31 -1.47
C ASP A 232 1.53 36.05 -1.14
N THR A 233 0.22 36.08 -1.44
CA THR A 233 -0.68 34.94 -1.24
C THR A 233 -0.84 34.13 -2.51
N TYR A 234 -0.80 32.80 -2.38
CA TYR A 234 -0.82 31.84 -3.47
C TYR A 234 -1.98 30.86 -3.34
N TYR A 235 -2.65 30.60 -4.46
CA TYR A 235 -3.68 29.60 -4.57
C TYR A 235 -3.76 29.02 -5.98
N TYR A 236 -3.62 27.70 -6.08
CA TYR A 236 -3.73 26.94 -7.34
C TYR A 236 -4.88 25.93 -7.21
N ASP A 237 -5.81 25.93 -8.19
CA ASP A 237 -6.96 25.04 -8.27
C ASP A 237 -6.92 24.08 -9.46
N GLY A 238 -5.76 24.01 -10.16
CA GLY A 238 -5.59 23.20 -11.36
C GLY A 238 -5.15 21.76 -11.07
N THR A 239 -4.90 21.02 -12.15
CA THR A 239 -4.58 19.59 -12.12
C THR A 239 -3.13 19.24 -12.49
N ALA A 240 -2.33 20.23 -12.97
CA ALA A 240 -0.92 19.96 -13.29
C ALA A 240 -0.18 19.37 -12.08
N PRO A 241 0.70 18.40 -12.29
CA PRO A 241 1.43 17.76 -11.19
C PRO A 241 2.39 18.75 -10.51
N VAL A 242 2.70 18.49 -9.24
CA VAL A 242 3.68 19.26 -8.47
C VAL A 242 5.06 19.23 -9.14
N ASP A 243 5.81 20.31 -9.02
CA ASP A 243 7.10 20.48 -9.68
C ASP A 243 8.14 21.23 -8.83
N HIS A 244 7.77 21.73 -7.65
CA HIS A 244 8.66 22.49 -6.79
C HIS A 244 8.59 22.04 -5.34
N GLY A 245 9.74 22.00 -4.67
CA GLY A 245 9.88 21.65 -3.24
C GLY A 245 10.11 22.90 -2.40
N VAL A 246 9.36 23.07 -1.32
CA VAL A 246 9.43 24.22 -0.40
C VAL A 246 9.37 23.80 1.07
N LEU A 247 9.58 24.75 1.98
CA LEU A 247 9.60 24.51 3.41
C LEU A 247 8.43 25.22 4.09
N VAL A 248 7.57 24.48 4.79
CA VAL A 248 6.50 25.04 5.62
C VAL A 248 7.03 25.33 7.01
N VAL A 249 6.98 26.60 7.41
CA VAL A 249 7.53 27.08 8.68
C VAL A 249 6.47 27.55 9.67
N GLY A 250 5.18 27.47 9.30
CA GLY A 250 4.09 27.90 10.17
C GLY A 250 2.78 28.06 9.43
N TRP A 251 1.83 28.71 10.08
CA TRP A 251 0.50 28.98 9.53
C TRP A 251 -0.17 30.18 10.18
N ASP A 252 -1.22 30.71 9.50
CA ASP A 252 -2.16 31.70 10.01
C ASP A 252 -3.59 31.35 9.56
N ASP A 253 -4.44 30.93 10.50
CA ASP A 253 -5.84 30.55 10.25
C ASP A 253 -6.72 31.75 9.87
N ASN A 254 -6.30 32.97 10.19
CA ASN A 254 -7.04 34.17 9.95
C ASN A 254 -6.67 34.87 8.63
N LEU A 255 -5.54 34.48 8.00
CA LEU A 255 -5.07 35.08 6.77
C LEU A 255 -6.07 34.87 5.64
N THR A 256 -6.44 35.97 4.98
CA THR A 256 -7.27 35.90 3.78
C THR A 256 -6.38 35.81 2.55
N VAL A 257 -6.40 34.63 1.90
CA VAL A 257 -5.71 34.42 0.62
C VAL A 257 -6.55 35.01 -0.49
N THR A 258 -5.96 35.87 -1.28
CA THR A 258 -6.69 36.56 -2.36
C THR A 258 -6.35 35.99 -3.73
N GLY A 259 -5.26 35.22 -3.89
CA GLY A 259 -4.84 34.69 -5.19
C GLY A 259 -4.76 35.76 -6.27
N LYS A 260 -4.27 35.47 -7.45
CA LYS A 260 -4.26 36.41 -8.58
C LYS A 260 -5.42 36.13 -9.53
N SER A 261 -5.50 34.95 -10.09
CA SER A 261 -6.51 34.56 -11.08
C SER A 261 -7.73 33.92 -10.47
N VAL A 262 -7.54 33.14 -9.39
CA VAL A 262 -8.58 32.42 -8.65
C VAL A 262 -8.46 32.69 -7.17
N LYS A 263 -9.57 32.55 -6.44
CA LYS A 263 -9.62 32.78 -5.00
C LYS A 263 -10.17 31.56 -4.29
N PRO A 264 -9.55 31.16 -3.16
CA PRO A 264 -10.11 30.11 -2.30
C PRO A 264 -11.43 30.59 -1.65
N LYS A 265 -12.23 29.64 -1.19
CA LYS A 265 -13.52 29.94 -0.53
C LYS A 265 -13.34 30.34 0.93
N GLY A 266 -12.35 29.71 1.60
CA GLY A 266 -12.06 29.87 3.01
C GLY A 266 -10.88 30.78 3.30
N LYS A 267 -10.63 30.96 4.61
CA LYS A 267 -9.44 31.60 5.15
C LYS A 267 -8.43 30.53 5.57
N GLY A 268 -7.22 31.01 5.88
CA GLY A 268 -6.13 30.22 6.39
C GLY A 268 -5.08 29.93 5.33
N ALA A 269 -3.84 30.06 5.76
CA ALA A 269 -2.70 29.83 4.90
C ALA A 269 -1.51 29.24 5.66
N TRP A 270 -0.71 28.51 4.94
CA TRP A 270 0.62 28.08 5.36
C TRP A 270 1.63 29.20 5.13
N ILE A 271 2.57 29.36 6.06
CA ILE A 271 3.72 30.27 5.93
C ILE A 271 4.86 29.43 5.32
N VAL A 272 5.27 29.79 4.11
CA VAL A 272 6.16 28.97 3.29
C VAL A 272 7.46 29.74 3.01
N LYS A 273 8.60 29.12 3.29
CA LYS A 273 9.93 29.58 2.91
C LYS A 273 10.31 28.97 1.55
N ASN A 274 10.59 29.83 0.58
CA ASN A 274 11.07 29.45 -0.76
C ASN A 274 12.62 29.41 -0.80
N SER A 275 13.17 28.91 -1.91
CA SER A 275 14.59 28.81 -2.22
C SER A 275 15.02 29.70 -3.41
N TRP A 276 14.34 30.82 -3.64
CA TRP A 276 14.61 31.75 -4.75
C TRP A 276 15.10 33.11 -4.26
N GLY A 277 15.90 33.11 -3.18
CA GLY A 277 16.46 34.34 -2.60
C GLY A 277 15.42 35.22 -1.90
N THR A 278 15.90 36.30 -1.30
CA THR A 278 15.10 37.26 -0.53
C THR A 278 14.32 38.27 -1.39
N SER A 279 14.55 38.29 -2.71
CA SER A 279 13.80 39.13 -3.64
C SER A 279 12.43 38.56 -4.03
N PHE A 280 12.17 37.28 -3.74
CA PHE A 280 10.91 36.63 -3.97
C PHE A 280 9.95 36.87 -2.79
N GLY A 281 8.69 37.26 -3.08
CA GLY A 281 7.64 37.42 -2.08
C GLY A 281 8.03 38.33 -0.91
N ASP A 282 7.53 37.99 0.29
CA ASP A 282 7.88 38.67 1.55
C ASP A 282 9.26 38.19 2.04
N ASN A 283 10.35 38.78 1.54
CA ASN A 283 11.74 38.44 1.92
C ASN A 283 12.07 36.95 1.76
N GLY A 284 11.58 36.30 0.70
CA GLY A 284 11.76 34.90 0.39
C GLY A 284 10.66 33.98 0.94
N TYR A 285 9.61 34.56 1.54
CA TYR A 285 8.45 33.85 2.05
C TYR A 285 7.20 34.20 1.21
N TYR A 286 6.22 33.31 1.29
CA TYR A 286 4.90 33.53 0.71
C TYR A 286 3.86 32.67 1.45
N TYR A 287 2.57 32.87 1.15
CA TYR A 287 1.49 32.30 1.92
C TYR A 287 0.58 31.47 1.03
N VAL A 288 0.52 30.17 1.25
CA VAL A 288 -0.25 29.22 0.44
C VAL A 288 -1.56 28.86 1.12
N SER A 289 -2.69 29.00 0.40
CA SER A 289 -4.01 28.64 0.90
C SER A 289 -4.07 27.17 1.35
N TYR A 290 -4.82 26.91 2.43
CA TYR A 290 -5.17 25.54 2.82
C TYR A 290 -5.97 24.79 1.75
N GLU A 291 -6.68 25.51 0.88
CA GLU A 291 -7.51 24.96 -0.18
C GLU A 291 -6.73 24.69 -1.49
N ASP A 292 -5.42 24.92 -1.52
CA ASP A 292 -4.60 24.66 -2.71
C ASP A 292 -4.70 23.18 -3.10
N SER A 293 -5.00 22.93 -4.39
CA SER A 293 -5.31 21.58 -4.88
C SER A 293 -4.09 20.63 -4.84
N LYS A 294 -2.89 21.18 -5.05
CA LYS A 294 -1.64 20.41 -5.21
C LYS A 294 -0.66 20.56 -4.04
N PHE A 295 -0.75 21.64 -3.26
CA PHE A 295 0.14 21.85 -2.12
C PHE A 295 0.06 20.69 -1.12
N LEU A 296 1.22 20.25 -0.59
CA LEU A 296 1.31 19.14 0.36
C LEU A 296 0.89 17.77 -0.22
N SER A 297 0.94 17.57 -1.55
CA SER A 297 0.79 16.23 -2.14
C SER A 297 1.90 15.28 -1.69
N SER A 298 3.08 15.81 -1.35
CA SER A 298 4.11 15.15 -0.53
C SER A 298 4.52 16.12 0.58
N CYS A 299 4.68 15.58 1.78
CA CYS A 299 5.08 16.32 2.97
C CYS A 299 5.89 15.40 3.88
N SER A 300 7.06 15.85 4.36
CA SER A 300 7.89 15.04 5.25
C SER A 300 8.57 15.85 6.33
N TYR A 301 8.98 15.16 7.41
CA TYR A 301 9.80 15.72 8.48
C TYR A 301 10.90 14.74 8.91
N TYR A 302 11.89 15.25 9.66
CA TYR A 302 13.11 14.54 10.04
C TYR A 302 13.25 14.56 11.57
N PRO A 303 12.71 13.57 12.29
CA PRO A 303 12.59 13.63 13.76
C PRO A 303 13.92 13.44 14.50
N GLU A 304 14.83 12.66 13.92
CA GLU A 304 16.01 12.13 14.61
C GLU A 304 17.27 12.96 14.32
N ARG A 305 18.09 13.13 15.33
CA ARG A 305 19.48 13.59 15.22
C ARG A 305 20.36 12.64 16.01
N VAL A 306 21.28 11.97 15.32
CA VAL A 306 22.18 10.96 15.88
C VAL A 306 23.60 11.50 15.88
N GLU A 307 24.29 11.45 17.01
CA GLU A 307 25.67 11.90 17.11
C GLU A 307 26.59 10.99 16.30
N LEU A 308 27.67 11.57 15.74
CA LEU A 308 28.64 10.80 14.93
C LEU A 308 29.33 9.68 15.71
N THR A 309 29.33 9.79 17.03
CA THR A 309 29.95 8.82 17.94
C THR A 309 29.04 7.65 18.30
N GLU A 310 27.76 7.70 17.90
CA GLU A 310 26.80 6.64 18.21
C GLU A 310 26.81 5.50 17.18
N ILE A 311 27.28 5.79 15.96
CA ILE A 311 27.33 4.84 14.86
C ILE A 311 28.64 5.01 14.11
N ASP A 312 29.52 4.03 14.15
CA ASP A 312 30.80 4.10 13.42
C ASP A 312 30.77 3.32 12.11
N THR A 313 29.81 2.44 11.95
CA THR A 313 29.68 1.58 10.76
C THR A 313 28.22 1.33 10.38
N MET A 314 28.00 1.20 9.09
CA MET A 314 26.71 0.77 8.54
C MET A 314 26.95 -0.29 7.49
N ILE A 315 26.11 -1.34 7.49
CA ILE A 315 26.10 -2.38 6.49
C ILE A 315 24.75 -2.35 5.79
N MET A 316 24.77 -2.27 4.47
CA MET A 316 23.58 -2.26 3.61
C MET A 316 23.93 -2.82 2.24
N TYR A 317 22.90 -3.14 1.47
CA TYR A 317 23.00 -3.54 0.08
C TYR A 317 22.16 -2.62 -0.82
N ASP A 318 21.08 -2.06 -0.31
CA ASP A 318 20.15 -1.13 -0.95
C ASP A 318 20.70 0.31 -1.02
N TRP A 319 21.59 0.61 -1.97
CA TRP A 319 22.23 1.93 -2.07
C TRP A 319 21.23 3.07 -2.30
N LEU A 320 20.21 2.85 -3.16
CA LEU A 320 19.17 3.83 -3.47
C LEU A 320 17.98 3.78 -2.49
N GLY A 321 18.04 2.90 -1.47
CA GLY A 321 16.91 2.68 -0.59
C GLY A 321 15.78 1.90 -1.25
N ALA A 322 14.58 1.93 -0.67
CA ALA A 322 13.45 1.30 -1.33
C ALA A 322 13.06 2.09 -2.58
N THR A 323 12.97 1.46 -3.70
CA THR A 323 12.47 2.03 -4.97
C THR A 323 11.17 1.37 -5.39
N GLN A 324 10.85 0.19 -4.81
CA GLN A 324 9.67 -0.60 -5.07
C GLN A 324 9.21 -1.32 -3.79
N SER A 325 8.03 -1.91 -3.81
CA SER A 325 7.55 -2.80 -2.75
C SER A 325 7.03 -4.10 -3.34
N PHE A 326 7.24 -5.21 -2.61
CA PHE A 326 6.72 -6.52 -2.96
C PHE A 326 5.70 -6.99 -1.93
N GLY A 327 4.76 -7.85 -2.36
CA GLY A 327 3.78 -8.47 -1.50
C GLY A 327 3.13 -9.70 -2.12
N PHE A 328 2.35 -10.39 -1.31
CA PHE A 328 1.63 -11.61 -1.66
C PHE A 328 0.11 -11.36 -1.67
N ARG A 329 -0.34 -10.15 -2.02
CA ARG A 329 -1.72 -9.67 -1.83
C ARG A 329 -2.19 -9.73 -0.37
N ASN A 330 -1.26 -9.72 0.56
CA ASN A 330 -1.49 -9.82 1.98
C ASN A 330 -0.86 -8.63 2.72
N GLU A 331 -1.52 -8.12 3.74
CA GLU A 331 -1.02 -7.03 4.59
C GLU A 331 0.16 -7.45 5.48
N THR A 332 0.49 -8.73 5.53
CA THR A 332 1.60 -9.28 6.32
C THR A 332 2.56 -10.04 5.44
N ALA A 333 3.85 -9.77 5.61
CA ALA A 333 4.91 -10.58 5.03
C ALA A 333 6.20 -10.46 5.84
N SER A 334 7.13 -11.38 5.62
CA SER A 334 8.43 -11.41 6.28
C SER A 334 9.57 -11.35 5.26
N ALA A 335 10.68 -10.72 5.63
CA ALA A 335 11.90 -10.65 4.84
C ALA A 335 13.11 -11.04 5.68
N VAL A 336 14.09 -11.71 5.10
CA VAL A 336 15.37 -12.08 5.73
C VAL A 336 16.53 -11.60 4.87
N ALA A 337 17.44 -10.85 5.49
CA ALA A 337 18.69 -10.42 4.87
C ALA A 337 19.90 -11.03 5.60
N ARG A 338 20.85 -11.56 4.81
CA ARG A 338 22.13 -12.10 5.30
C ARG A 338 23.19 -11.02 5.33
N PHE A 339 23.86 -10.89 6.46
CA PHE A 339 24.97 -9.96 6.68
C PHE A 339 26.20 -10.70 7.20
N GLU A 340 27.34 -10.04 7.12
CA GLU A 340 28.61 -10.57 7.63
C GLU A 340 29.34 -9.50 8.46
N ALA A 341 29.59 -9.81 9.72
CA ALA A 341 30.30 -8.92 10.64
C ALA A 341 31.83 -9.01 10.50
N GLY A 342 32.35 -10.12 9.95
CA GLY A 342 33.79 -10.43 9.97
C GLY A 342 34.27 -10.68 11.39
N ASN A 343 34.68 -9.61 12.11
CA ASN A 343 34.98 -9.65 13.53
C ASN A 343 33.73 -9.33 14.36
N THR A 344 33.85 -9.48 15.70
CA THR A 344 32.76 -9.08 16.61
C THR A 344 32.39 -7.62 16.42
N MET A 345 31.10 -7.38 16.27
CA MET A 345 30.47 -6.09 16.03
C MET A 345 29.26 -5.92 16.95
N PHE A 346 29.03 -4.72 17.42
CA PHE A 346 27.85 -4.37 18.22
C PHE A 346 26.84 -3.65 17.35
N ILE A 347 25.71 -4.31 17.08
CA ILE A 347 24.57 -3.71 16.39
C ILE A 347 23.84 -2.80 17.37
N ASN A 348 23.59 -1.55 16.96
CA ASN A 348 22.82 -0.55 17.71
C ASN A 348 21.38 -0.54 17.25
N LYS A 349 21.17 -0.46 15.92
CA LYS A 349 19.85 -0.29 15.29
C LYS A 349 19.74 -1.07 13.99
N ILE A 350 18.51 -1.44 13.64
CA ILE A 350 18.13 -1.87 12.30
C ILE A 350 17.22 -0.82 11.69
N GLY A 351 17.46 -0.47 10.43
CA GLY A 351 16.66 0.47 9.67
C GLY A 351 15.92 -0.19 8.51
N THR A 352 14.70 0.25 8.23
CA THR A 352 13.92 -0.15 7.05
C THR A 352 12.89 0.90 6.67
N PHE A 353 12.42 0.85 5.41
CA PHE A 353 11.30 1.64 4.96
C PHE A 353 9.97 1.00 5.38
N VAL A 354 8.97 1.83 5.62
CA VAL A 354 7.61 1.45 5.95
C VAL A 354 6.67 2.29 5.07
N ASN A 355 5.93 1.65 4.18
CA ASN A 355 5.19 2.35 3.13
C ASN A 355 3.70 2.56 3.43
N SER A 356 3.22 2.13 4.61
CA SER A 356 1.83 2.31 5.04
C SER A 356 1.71 2.87 6.45
N SER A 357 0.68 3.69 6.68
CA SER A 357 0.32 4.20 8.01
C SER A 357 -0.19 3.09 8.92
N GLY A 358 0.16 3.16 10.21
CA GLY A 358 -0.32 2.22 11.22
C GLY A 358 0.34 0.84 11.13
N SER A 359 1.49 0.77 10.47
CA SER A 359 2.25 -0.47 10.36
C SER A 359 2.87 -0.90 11.69
N VAL A 360 3.06 -2.19 11.84
CA VAL A 360 3.76 -2.79 12.97
C VAL A 360 4.92 -3.63 12.44
N ILE A 361 6.11 -3.39 12.98
CA ILE A 361 7.35 -4.01 12.53
C ILE A 361 7.94 -4.85 13.66
N ASP A 362 8.18 -6.14 13.38
CA ASP A 362 8.94 -7.01 14.27
C ASP A 362 10.29 -7.30 13.65
N ILE A 363 11.34 -7.21 14.45
CA ILE A 363 12.74 -7.42 14.02
C ILE A 363 13.37 -8.50 14.89
N GLU A 364 14.03 -9.44 14.27
CA GLU A 364 14.74 -10.53 14.93
C GLU A 364 16.11 -10.72 14.27
N ILE A 365 17.15 -10.97 15.08
CA ILE A 365 18.51 -11.24 14.61
C ILE A 365 18.86 -12.68 14.98
N TYR A 366 19.33 -13.44 14.00
CA TYR A 366 19.66 -14.86 14.13
C TYR A 366 21.11 -15.16 13.75
N SER A 367 21.69 -16.23 14.34
CA SER A 367 23.03 -16.70 14.01
C SER A 367 23.07 -17.74 12.88
N GLY A 368 21.93 -18.26 12.44
CA GLY A 368 21.87 -19.25 11.38
C GLY A 368 20.54 -19.28 10.63
N PHE A 369 20.65 -19.55 9.31
CA PHE A 369 19.53 -19.74 8.39
C PHE A 369 19.97 -20.63 7.23
N THR A 370 19.16 -21.61 6.87
CA THR A 370 19.50 -22.58 5.81
C THR A 370 18.99 -22.16 4.42
N GLY A 371 18.17 -21.10 4.36
CA GLY A 371 17.59 -20.61 3.10
C GLY A 371 16.28 -21.29 2.71
N ASP A 372 15.92 -22.38 3.36
CA ASP A 372 14.77 -23.22 2.99
C ASP A 372 13.66 -23.33 4.03
N SER A 373 13.85 -22.99 5.31
CA SER A 373 12.75 -22.86 6.26
C SER A 373 13.11 -22.54 7.70
N ILE A 374 14.34 -22.77 8.16
CA ILE A 374 14.64 -22.73 9.61
C ILE A 374 15.62 -21.63 9.96
N LEU A 375 15.11 -20.57 10.60
CA LEU A 375 15.92 -19.60 11.34
C LEU A 375 16.25 -20.18 12.73
N ASN A 376 17.51 -20.11 13.13
CA ASN A 376 17.96 -20.67 14.41
C ASN A 376 18.96 -19.75 15.11
N GLY A 377 19.11 -19.94 16.42
CA GLY A 377 20.03 -19.17 17.23
C GLY A 377 19.63 -17.68 17.33
N LEU A 378 18.41 -17.39 17.80
CA LEU A 378 17.94 -16.03 18.05
C LEU A 378 18.93 -15.30 19.00
N ILE A 379 19.47 -14.18 18.52
CA ILE A 379 20.42 -13.32 19.26
C ILE A 379 19.70 -12.19 19.96
N ALA A 380 18.81 -11.47 19.23
CA ALA A 380 18.06 -10.34 19.74
C ALA A 380 16.72 -10.19 19.00
N SER A 381 15.76 -9.55 19.65
CA SER A 381 14.48 -9.21 19.04
C SER A 381 13.97 -7.85 19.51
N SER A 382 13.23 -7.15 18.62
CA SER A 382 12.48 -5.93 18.91
C SER A 382 11.13 -6.10 18.20
N THR A 383 10.04 -6.16 18.96
CA THR A 383 8.72 -6.52 18.43
C THR A 383 7.67 -5.47 18.77
N ASN A 384 6.56 -5.47 18.01
CA ASN A 384 5.46 -4.51 18.15
C ASN A 384 5.88 -3.05 17.95
N ASN A 385 6.85 -2.80 17.09
CA ASN A 385 7.30 -1.44 16.77
C ASN A 385 6.24 -0.76 15.91
N PHE A 386 5.47 0.14 16.52
CA PHE A 386 4.38 0.82 15.85
C PHE A 386 4.86 2.03 15.04
N CYS A 387 4.56 2.05 13.74
CA CYS A 387 4.87 3.12 12.80
C CYS A 387 3.59 3.87 12.43
N LYS A 388 3.35 5.03 13.07
CA LYS A 388 2.12 5.81 12.87
C LYS A 388 1.93 6.24 11.41
N PHE A 389 2.99 6.73 10.77
CA PHE A 389 3.00 7.20 9.39
C PHE A 389 4.04 6.46 8.56
N PRO A 390 3.92 6.47 7.23
CA PRO A 390 4.96 5.91 6.38
C PRO A 390 6.29 6.65 6.59
N GLY A 391 7.41 5.94 6.45
CA GLY A 391 8.71 6.56 6.69
C GLY A 391 9.87 5.60 6.51
N TYR A 392 11.07 6.13 6.65
CA TYR A 392 12.24 5.35 6.98
C TYR A 392 12.47 5.41 8.49
N TYR A 393 12.45 4.26 9.14
CA TYR A 393 12.59 4.12 10.59
C TYR A 393 13.87 3.40 10.95
N THR A 394 14.39 3.71 12.12
CA THR A 394 15.46 2.98 12.79
C THR A 394 14.95 2.46 14.12
N PHE A 395 15.20 1.19 14.42
CA PHE A 395 14.71 0.51 15.61
C PHE A 395 15.90 0.08 16.47
N ASP A 396 15.87 0.39 17.76
CA ASP A 396 16.88 -0.03 18.72
C ASP A 396 16.86 -1.54 18.91
N ILE A 397 17.97 -2.21 18.64
CA ILE A 397 18.14 -3.65 18.82
C ILE A 397 19.60 -3.98 19.18
N PRO A 398 20.03 -3.77 20.43
CA PRO A 398 21.40 -4.02 20.84
C PRO A 398 21.75 -5.50 20.74
N ALA A 399 22.74 -5.84 19.90
CA ALA A 399 23.16 -7.21 19.67
C ALA A 399 24.66 -7.32 19.40
N LEU A 400 25.33 -8.31 19.98
CA LEU A 400 26.68 -8.70 19.60
C LEU A 400 26.63 -9.81 18.56
N VAL A 401 27.23 -9.56 17.41
CA VAL A 401 27.31 -10.52 16.31
C VAL A 401 28.76 -10.77 15.89
N THR A 402 29.05 -11.96 15.39
CA THR A 402 30.37 -12.34 14.87
C THR A 402 30.17 -13.27 13.67
N GLY A 403 30.91 -13.03 12.59
CA GLY A 403 30.74 -13.79 11.34
C GLY A 403 29.41 -13.51 10.67
N GLU A 404 28.80 -14.55 10.14
CA GLU A 404 27.53 -14.47 9.44
C GLU A 404 26.35 -14.35 10.41
N TYR A 405 25.37 -13.51 10.08
CA TYR A 405 24.13 -13.35 10.82
C TYR A 405 22.99 -12.94 9.90
N PHE A 406 21.77 -13.13 10.36
CA PHE A 406 20.55 -12.92 9.56
C PHE A 406 19.61 -11.99 10.30
N VAL A 407 19.12 -10.97 9.59
CA VAL A 407 18.12 -10.04 10.10
C VAL A 407 16.78 -10.38 9.45
N LYS A 408 15.82 -10.82 10.25
CA LYS A 408 14.43 -11.00 9.84
C LYS A 408 13.62 -9.79 10.22
N VAL A 409 12.85 -9.28 9.28
CA VAL A 409 11.86 -8.21 9.50
C VAL A 409 10.49 -8.74 9.08
N LYS A 410 9.53 -8.71 9.99
CA LYS A 410 8.13 -8.98 9.70
C LYS A 410 7.39 -7.67 9.64
N TYR A 411 6.70 -7.45 8.55
CA TYR A 411 5.89 -6.27 8.27
C TYR A 411 4.41 -6.63 8.40
N PHE A 412 3.66 -5.81 9.11
CA PHE A 412 2.20 -5.77 9.04
C PHE A 412 1.81 -4.37 8.61
N THR A 413 1.17 -4.23 7.44
CA THR A 413 0.87 -2.95 6.76
C THR A 413 -0.64 -2.84 6.49
N PRO A 414 -1.46 -2.40 7.47
CA PRO A 414 -2.92 -2.37 7.36
C PRO A 414 -3.41 -1.61 6.13
N GLY A 415 -4.24 -2.25 5.29
CA GLY A 415 -4.79 -1.69 4.07
C GLY A 415 -3.81 -1.61 2.90
N TYR A 416 -2.62 -2.22 3.00
CA TYR A 416 -1.60 -2.20 1.94
C TYR A 416 -0.97 -3.57 1.74
N ASN A 417 -1.16 -4.15 0.57
CA ASN A 417 -0.85 -5.54 0.24
C ASN A 417 0.58 -5.79 -0.27
N TYR A 418 1.44 -4.75 -0.25
CA TYR A 418 2.84 -4.83 -0.68
C TYR A 418 3.78 -4.43 0.46
N PRO A 419 3.86 -5.23 1.54
CA PRO A 419 4.51 -4.82 2.79
C PRO A 419 6.03 -4.73 2.73
N ILE A 420 6.70 -5.42 1.77
CA ILE A 420 8.16 -5.56 1.76
C ILE A 420 8.81 -4.47 0.90
N PRO A 421 9.56 -3.51 1.48
CA PRO A 421 10.30 -2.51 0.72
C PRO A 421 11.57 -3.10 0.12
N VAL A 422 11.78 -2.86 -1.18
CA VAL A 422 12.94 -3.36 -1.92
C VAL A 422 13.57 -2.27 -2.79
N GLU A 423 14.87 -2.39 -3.03
CA GLU A 423 15.57 -1.69 -4.09
C GLU A 423 15.45 -2.52 -5.37
N ALA A 424 14.85 -1.96 -6.41
CA ALA A 424 14.70 -2.59 -7.72
C ALA A 424 14.86 -1.55 -8.82
N GLU A 425 15.08 -1.99 -10.06
CA GLU A 425 15.13 -1.10 -11.22
C GLU A 425 13.77 -0.46 -11.45
N ILE A 426 13.79 0.86 -11.71
CA ILE A 426 12.60 1.63 -12.10
C ILE A 426 12.89 2.39 -13.39
N VAL A 427 12.27 1.94 -14.46
CA VAL A 427 12.24 2.62 -15.77
C VAL A 427 10.78 2.76 -16.18
N TYR A 428 10.34 4.00 -16.45
CA TYR A 428 8.98 4.26 -16.88
C TYR A 428 8.97 5.04 -18.18
N GLN A 429 8.34 4.52 -19.23
CA GLN A 429 8.31 5.08 -20.59
C GLN A 429 9.71 5.39 -21.17
N GLY A 430 10.72 4.59 -20.80
CA GLY A 430 12.10 4.77 -21.23
C GLY A 430 12.92 5.77 -20.40
N GLU A 431 12.33 6.41 -19.40
CA GLU A 431 13.01 7.33 -18.49
C GLU A 431 13.46 6.58 -17.23
N PRO A 432 14.77 6.44 -16.98
CA PRO A 432 15.28 5.75 -15.81
C PRO A 432 15.20 6.65 -14.57
N TYR A 433 14.54 6.16 -13.52
CA TYR A 433 14.53 6.80 -12.19
C TYR A 433 15.58 6.19 -11.27
N ALA A 434 15.64 4.87 -11.20
CA ALA A 434 16.57 4.10 -10.39
C ALA A 434 17.18 2.96 -11.20
N LEU A 435 18.50 2.87 -11.24
CA LEU A 435 19.28 1.77 -11.85
C LEU A 435 20.27 1.26 -10.80
N PRO A 436 19.80 0.46 -9.82
CA PRO A 436 20.64 -0.07 -8.75
C PRO A 436 21.63 -1.12 -9.27
N VAL A 437 22.67 -1.37 -8.50
CA VAL A 437 23.55 -2.53 -8.67
C VAL A 437 23.10 -3.58 -7.64
N LEU A 438 22.34 -4.54 -8.10
CA LEU A 438 21.73 -5.56 -7.24
C LEU A 438 22.68 -6.70 -6.92
N GLU A 439 22.55 -7.24 -5.71
CA GLU A 439 23.26 -8.44 -5.25
C GLU A 439 22.70 -9.70 -5.92
N SER A 440 23.50 -10.75 -6.01
CA SER A 440 23.04 -12.06 -6.46
C SER A 440 22.26 -12.81 -5.39
N SER A 441 21.51 -13.84 -5.78
CA SER A 441 20.76 -14.72 -4.89
C SER A 441 21.61 -15.35 -3.76
N GLY A 442 20.95 -15.80 -2.70
CA GLY A 442 21.60 -16.34 -1.50
C GLY A 442 21.93 -15.28 -0.44
N ARG A 443 21.41 -14.06 -0.59
CA ARG A 443 21.55 -12.97 0.37
C ARG A 443 20.22 -12.53 0.95
N PHE A 444 19.12 -12.61 0.18
CA PHE A 444 17.81 -12.16 0.54
C PHE A 444 16.73 -13.19 0.30
N TRP A 445 15.76 -13.24 1.20
CA TRP A 445 14.60 -14.12 1.10
C TRP A 445 13.35 -13.38 1.62
N ILE A 446 12.21 -13.71 1.07
CA ILE A 446 10.91 -13.20 1.49
C ILE A 446 9.91 -14.33 1.68
N SER A 447 8.92 -14.12 2.51
CA SER A 447 7.92 -15.13 2.86
C SER A 447 6.59 -14.47 3.21
N GLU A 448 5.49 -15.06 2.78
CA GLU A 448 4.15 -14.69 3.20
C GLU A 448 3.86 -15.16 4.63
N ASP A 449 4.13 -16.40 4.93
CA ASP A 449 3.80 -17.09 6.19
C ASP A 449 4.94 -17.08 7.23
N GLY A 450 6.17 -16.74 6.84
CA GLY A 450 7.37 -16.81 7.66
C GLY A 450 7.97 -18.23 7.76
N GLU A 451 7.44 -19.19 7.00
CA GLU A 451 7.85 -20.60 6.98
C GLU A 451 8.50 -21.01 5.65
N LYS A 452 7.92 -20.57 4.53
CA LYS A 452 8.44 -20.83 3.18
C LYS A 452 9.11 -19.58 2.64
N TRP A 453 10.32 -19.70 2.18
CA TRP A 453 11.15 -18.57 1.77
C TRP A 453 11.46 -18.60 0.28
N LEU A 454 11.17 -17.49 -0.41
CA LEU A 454 11.51 -17.25 -1.81
C LEU A 454 12.78 -16.40 -1.86
N PRO A 455 13.80 -16.78 -2.64
CA PRO A 455 15.00 -15.97 -2.80
C PRO A 455 14.75 -14.76 -3.68
N LEU A 456 15.47 -13.65 -3.39
CA LEU A 456 15.60 -12.48 -4.27
C LEU A 456 17.04 -12.36 -4.74
N GLY A 457 17.27 -11.63 -5.85
CA GLY A 457 18.61 -11.31 -6.34
C GLY A 457 18.64 -11.02 -7.83
N SER A 458 19.72 -10.42 -8.31
CA SER A 458 19.92 -10.02 -9.72
C SER A 458 19.90 -11.19 -10.72
N ASP A 459 19.97 -12.43 -10.23
CA ASP A 459 19.97 -13.69 -10.99
C ASP A 459 18.66 -14.46 -10.88
N ILE A 460 17.64 -13.90 -10.24
CA ILE A 460 16.30 -14.49 -10.10
C ILE A 460 15.31 -13.71 -10.98
N GLU A 461 14.94 -14.29 -12.12
CA GLU A 461 13.98 -13.71 -13.07
C GLU A 461 12.66 -13.33 -12.37
N ASP A 462 12.12 -12.16 -12.68
CA ASP A 462 10.96 -11.51 -12.08
C ASP A 462 11.13 -11.03 -10.61
N TYR A 463 12.20 -11.43 -9.92
CA TYR A 463 12.46 -11.10 -8.52
C TYR A 463 13.81 -10.40 -8.30
N GLU A 464 14.27 -9.64 -9.30
CA GLU A 464 15.51 -8.86 -9.23
C GLU A 464 15.33 -7.68 -8.27
N ALA A 465 15.80 -7.86 -7.05
CA ALA A 465 15.72 -6.83 -6.00
C ALA A 465 16.65 -7.11 -4.82
N ASP A 466 17.01 -6.04 -4.11
CA ASP A 466 17.67 -6.09 -2.80
C ASP A 466 16.70 -5.64 -1.71
N LEU A 467 16.73 -6.28 -0.54
CA LEU A 467 15.90 -5.86 0.59
C LEU A 467 16.41 -4.53 1.19
N SER A 468 15.50 -3.61 1.45
CA SER A 468 15.81 -2.35 2.13
C SER A 468 15.89 -2.55 3.64
N ILE A 469 16.89 -3.30 4.09
CA ILE A 469 17.23 -3.55 5.49
C ILE A 469 18.67 -3.10 5.73
N ARG A 470 18.88 -2.21 6.71
CA ARG A 470 20.18 -1.61 7.02
C ARG A 470 20.57 -1.86 8.45
N VAL A 471 21.85 -2.15 8.68
CA VAL A 471 22.42 -2.40 10.00
C VAL A 471 23.31 -1.22 10.42
N TYR A 472 23.01 -0.60 11.54
CA TYR A 472 23.81 0.44 12.16
C TYR A 472 24.54 -0.13 13.36
N ALA A 473 25.87 -0.01 13.39
CA ALA A 473 26.69 -0.75 14.31
C ALA A 473 28.00 -0.02 14.67
N ASP A 474 28.64 -0.54 15.70
CA ASP A 474 30.02 -0.21 16.06
C ASP A 474 30.92 -1.42 15.86
N LYS A 475 32.04 -1.24 15.16
CA LYS A 475 33.10 -2.26 15.00
C LYS A 475 34.00 -2.38 16.20
N SER A 476 33.94 -1.40 17.10
CA SER A 476 34.83 -1.35 18.26
C SER A 476 34.38 -2.32 19.35
N THR A 477 35.30 -3.13 19.85
CA THR A 477 35.13 -3.92 21.07
C THR A 477 35.44 -3.05 22.35
N ALA A 478 35.75 -1.76 22.18
CA ALA A 478 35.90 -0.79 23.25
C ALA A 478 34.54 -0.55 23.95
N ILE A 479 34.59 0.20 25.07
CA ILE A 479 33.39 0.59 25.80
C ILE A 479 32.43 1.35 24.85
N ASN A 480 31.18 0.86 24.75
CA ASN A 480 30.10 1.55 24.08
C ASN A 480 28.90 1.70 25.00
N ALA A 481 28.39 2.94 25.16
CA ALA A 481 27.20 3.21 25.96
C ALA A 481 25.96 2.91 25.14
N PHE A 482 25.05 2.08 25.65
CA PHE A 482 23.75 1.83 25.06
C PHE A 482 22.71 1.49 26.13
N PHE A 483 21.47 1.91 25.91
CA PHE A 483 20.35 1.57 26.78
C PHE A 483 19.04 1.52 26.02
N THR A 484 18.09 0.78 26.56
CA THR A 484 16.72 0.68 26.09
C THR A 484 15.73 1.03 27.20
N ALA A 485 14.52 1.39 26.80
CA ALA A 485 13.36 1.46 27.68
C ALA A 485 12.36 0.37 27.30
N ASN A 486 11.62 -0.16 28.26
CA ASN A 486 10.55 -1.13 27.96
C ASN A 486 9.38 -0.50 27.20
N LYS A 487 9.28 0.84 27.22
CA LYS A 487 8.32 1.65 26.47
C LYS A 487 8.81 3.08 26.34
N GLU A 488 8.44 3.75 25.27
CA GLU A 488 8.79 5.15 24.99
C GLU A 488 7.64 6.13 25.30
N ILE A 489 6.46 5.60 25.65
CA ILE A 489 5.31 6.39 26.11
C ILE A 489 4.94 5.93 27.52
N ALA A 490 4.73 6.85 28.42
CA ALA A 490 4.29 6.57 29.78
C ALA A 490 3.29 7.61 30.28
N CYS A 491 2.54 7.23 31.28
CA CYS A 491 1.68 8.15 32.01
C CYS A 491 2.46 8.95 33.05
N VAL A 492 1.94 10.14 33.39
CA VAL A 492 2.40 10.84 34.60
C VAL A 492 2.34 9.92 35.81
N ASN A 493 3.44 9.78 36.51
CA ASN A 493 3.67 8.86 37.63
C ASN A 493 3.59 7.36 37.27
N GLY A 494 3.57 7.02 35.99
CA GLY A 494 3.68 5.64 35.51
C GLY A 494 5.13 5.20 35.40
N ASP A 495 5.38 3.92 35.63
CA ASP A 495 6.71 3.35 35.64
C ASP A 495 7.23 3.06 34.21
N ILE A 496 8.49 3.41 33.97
CA ILE A 496 9.32 3.01 32.83
C ILE A 496 10.54 2.25 33.36
N VAL A 497 10.90 1.17 32.69
CA VAL A 497 12.08 0.38 33.03
C VAL A 497 13.19 0.69 32.03
N PHE A 498 14.26 1.34 32.49
CA PHE A 498 15.46 1.56 31.69
C PHE A 498 16.45 0.41 31.92
N GLN A 499 16.96 -0.16 30.86
CA GLN A 499 17.88 -1.28 30.88
C GLN A 499 19.20 -0.90 30.20
N ASP A 500 20.32 -1.12 30.91
CA ASP A 500 21.66 -1.04 30.33
C ASP A 500 21.83 -2.15 29.26
N ALA A 501 22.29 -1.79 28.09
CA ALA A 501 22.67 -2.67 26.99
C ALA A 501 24.06 -2.32 26.46
N SER A 502 24.86 -1.60 27.26
CA SER A 502 26.22 -1.19 26.92
C SER A 502 27.17 -2.37 26.78
N ASN A 503 28.16 -2.22 25.91
CA ASN A 503 29.18 -3.23 25.62
C ASN A 503 30.55 -2.84 26.19
N GLY A 504 31.38 -3.83 26.44
CA GLY A 504 32.77 -3.70 26.97
C GLY A 504 32.89 -3.97 28.45
N THR A 505 34.11 -3.74 29.01
CA THR A 505 34.38 -3.87 30.45
C THR A 505 34.02 -2.58 31.15
N ILE A 506 32.85 -2.57 31.79
CA ILE A 506 32.29 -1.39 32.45
C ILE A 506 32.50 -1.48 33.97
N ASN A 507 33.07 -0.44 34.55
CA ASN A 507 33.33 -0.32 35.99
C ASN A 507 32.38 0.62 36.71
N SER A 508 31.81 1.60 35.99
CA SER A 508 30.88 2.58 36.57
C SER A 508 29.84 3.04 35.59
N TYR A 509 28.68 3.40 36.10
CA TYR A 509 27.53 3.91 35.41
C TYR A 509 27.10 5.24 35.96
N GLU A 510 26.64 6.18 35.12
CA GLU A 510 26.03 7.43 35.51
C GLU A 510 24.81 7.68 34.62
N TRP A 511 23.65 7.54 35.20
CA TRP A 511 22.38 7.78 34.55
C TRP A 511 21.84 9.15 34.91
N ASN A 512 21.25 9.82 33.92
CA ASN A 512 20.36 10.97 34.08
C ASN A 512 19.06 10.70 33.34
N PHE A 513 17.96 10.63 34.08
CA PHE A 513 16.65 10.30 33.54
C PHE A 513 15.84 11.54 33.11
N GLY A 514 16.42 12.74 33.23
CA GLY A 514 15.82 13.98 32.77
C GLY A 514 14.87 14.64 33.77
N GLU A 515 14.20 15.70 33.31
CA GLU A 515 13.35 16.54 34.14
C GLU A 515 12.10 15.83 34.64
N GLY A 516 11.82 15.97 35.94
CA GLY A 516 10.64 15.39 36.58
C GLY A 516 10.76 13.91 36.90
N ALA A 517 11.91 13.30 36.65
CA ALA A 517 12.16 11.88 36.88
C ALA A 517 12.33 11.56 38.37
N ASN A 518 11.83 10.40 38.79
CA ASN A 518 12.04 9.85 40.12
C ASN A 518 12.36 8.33 40.00
N PRO A 519 13.61 7.90 40.33
CA PRO A 519 14.78 8.72 40.66
C PRO A 519 15.24 9.61 39.48
N ALA A 520 15.85 10.75 39.76
CA ALA A 520 16.38 11.64 38.72
C ALA A 520 17.69 11.10 38.11
N THR A 521 18.49 10.38 38.91
CA THR A 521 19.80 9.82 38.52
C THR A 521 20.00 8.45 39.12
N ALA A 522 20.93 7.66 38.59
CA ALA A 522 21.39 6.40 39.15
C ALA A 522 22.88 6.17 38.80
N ASN A 523 23.55 5.31 39.57
CA ASN A 523 24.98 5.00 39.40
C ASN A 523 25.26 3.48 39.32
N THR A 524 24.23 2.68 39.07
CA THR A 524 24.34 1.22 38.94
C THR A 524 23.94 0.78 37.56
N LYS A 525 24.22 -0.48 37.21
CA LYS A 525 23.88 -1.06 35.91
C LYS A 525 22.36 -1.03 35.61
N GLY A 526 21.54 -1.16 36.62
CA GLY A 526 20.11 -1.33 36.51
C GLY A 526 19.69 -2.80 36.41
N PRO A 527 18.39 -3.11 36.00
CA PRO A 527 17.39 -2.17 35.47
C PRO A 527 16.96 -1.10 36.49
N HIS A 528 16.57 0.08 35.97
CA HIS A 528 16.04 1.19 36.76
C HIS A 528 14.57 1.43 36.44
N ILE A 529 13.75 1.45 37.51
CA ILE A 529 12.34 1.83 37.42
C ILE A 529 12.25 3.32 37.67
N VAL A 530 11.75 4.09 36.74
CA VAL A 530 11.67 5.55 36.77
C VAL A 530 10.26 6.01 36.44
N SER A 531 9.72 6.94 37.23
CA SER A 531 8.46 7.62 36.94
C SER A 531 8.66 9.12 36.76
N TYR A 532 7.72 9.79 36.04
CA TYR A 532 7.80 11.23 35.76
C TYR A 532 6.59 11.96 36.35
N SER A 533 6.83 13.06 37.04
CA SER A 533 5.77 13.87 37.66
C SER A 533 5.12 14.89 36.74
N ASN A 534 5.67 15.15 35.57
CA ASN A 534 5.18 16.12 34.57
C ASN A 534 5.17 15.53 33.15
N THR A 535 4.26 16.01 32.32
CA THR A 535 4.14 15.62 30.91
C THR A 535 5.27 16.11 30.02
N GLY A 536 5.31 15.64 28.79
CA GLY A 536 6.21 16.09 27.73
C GLY A 536 7.39 15.16 27.47
N LEU A 537 8.18 15.52 26.47
CA LEU A 537 9.32 14.74 26.00
C LEU A 537 10.48 14.80 26.99
N LYS A 538 11.11 13.67 27.26
CA LYS A 538 12.22 13.52 28.22
C LYS A 538 13.50 13.13 27.49
N ASN A 539 14.60 13.74 27.93
CA ASN A 539 15.95 13.41 27.50
C ASN A 539 16.63 12.53 28.56
N ILE A 540 17.15 11.41 28.10
CA ILE A 540 17.79 10.43 28.98
C ILE A 540 19.26 10.27 28.56
N SER A 541 20.18 10.23 29.50
CA SER A 541 21.57 9.93 29.21
C SER A 541 22.14 8.85 30.12
N LEU A 542 23.05 8.06 29.56
CA LEU A 542 23.87 7.09 30.25
C LEU A 542 25.35 7.31 29.92
N THR A 543 26.18 7.52 30.96
CA THR A 543 27.63 7.47 30.84
C THR A 543 28.15 6.19 31.45
N VAL A 544 28.93 5.43 30.68
CA VAL A 544 29.65 4.25 31.17
C VAL A 544 31.15 4.48 31.12
N SER A 545 31.89 4.00 32.14
CA SER A 545 33.34 4.15 32.22
C SER A 545 34.00 2.85 32.61
N GLY A 546 35.21 2.60 32.11
CA GLY A 546 36.02 1.43 32.40
C GLY A 546 37.46 1.55 31.87
N PRO A 547 38.24 0.46 31.78
CA PRO A 547 39.62 0.49 31.29
C PRO A 547 39.77 1.04 29.87
N GLY A 548 38.70 0.93 29.04
CA GLY A 548 38.68 1.45 27.69
C GLY A 548 38.33 2.94 27.56
N GLY A 549 38.14 3.67 28.68
CA GLY A 549 37.73 5.07 28.68
C GLY A 549 36.34 5.30 29.22
N SER A 550 35.70 6.40 28.76
CA SER A 550 34.32 6.76 29.11
C SER A 550 33.53 7.09 27.84
N LYS A 551 32.29 6.66 27.80
CA LYS A 551 31.33 6.94 26.70
C LYS A 551 30.00 7.39 27.29
N THR A 552 29.39 8.38 26.66
CA THR A 552 28.05 8.87 26.99
C THR A 552 27.14 8.72 25.77
N LEU A 553 25.96 8.15 25.99
CA LEU A 553 24.85 8.21 25.05
C LEU A 553 23.75 9.11 25.65
N GLU A 554 23.34 10.14 24.93
CA GLU A 554 22.15 10.94 25.25
C GLU A 554 21.07 10.70 24.16
N LYS A 555 19.91 10.21 24.57
CA LYS A 555 18.73 10.09 23.70
C LYS A 555 17.78 11.25 24.01
N LYS A 556 17.71 12.23 23.11
CA LYS A 556 16.82 13.40 23.26
C LYS A 556 15.41 13.07 22.81
N SER A 557 14.42 13.57 23.56
CA SER A 557 12.99 13.33 23.30
C SER A 557 12.65 11.84 23.23
N TYR A 558 13.35 11.02 24.03
CA TYR A 558 13.29 9.56 23.95
C TYR A 558 12.01 8.99 24.57
N VAL A 559 11.52 9.60 25.65
CA VAL A 559 10.28 9.20 26.30
C VAL A 559 9.27 10.33 26.26
N GLU A 560 8.02 10.02 25.86
CA GLU A 560 6.89 10.94 25.94
C GLU A 560 6.04 10.62 27.17
N VAL A 561 5.85 11.59 28.06
CA VAL A 561 4.99 11.45 29.24
C VAL A 561 3.66 12.14 28.99
N VAL A 562 2.56 11.38 29.09
CA VAL A 562 1.21 11.83 28.73
C VAL A 562 0.24 11.73 29.90
N THR A 563 -0.95 12.34 29.76
CA THR A 563 -2.07 12.23 30.73
C THR A 563 -3.18 11.31 30.26
N SER A 564 -3.19 10.94 28.96
CA SER A 564 -4.14 10.01 28.35
C SER A 564 -3.42 9.17 27.29
N LEU A 565 -3.92 7.98 27.03
CA LEU A 565 -3.36 7.08 26.03
C LEU A 565 -4.04 7.25 24.68
N ASP A 566 -3.26 7.04 23.66
CA ASP A 566 -3.74 6.86 22.29
C ASP A 566 -3.85 5.36 22.00
N ILE A 567 -5.09 4.84 22.04
CA ILE A 567 -5.36 3.47 21.65
C ILE A 567 -5.56 3.42 20.15
N PHE A 568 -4.80 2.57 19.51
CA PHE A 568 -4.85 2.39 18.07
C PHE A 568 -5.52 1.07 17.68
N LEU A 569 -6.46 1.17 16.74
CA LEU A 569 -7.04 0.06 15.99
C LEU A 569 -6.71 0.25 14.51
N PRO A 570 -6.15 -0.74 13.79
CA PRO A 570 -5.80 -0.63 12.39
C PRO A 570 -6.97 -0.24 11.49
N TYR A 571 -8.18 -0.58 11.92
CA TYR A 571 -9.41 -0.34 11.17
C TYR A 571 -10.46 0.29 12.08
N SER A 572 -11.30 1.17 11.51
CA SER A 572 -12.50 1.67 12.18
C SER A 572 -13.75 0.82 11.88
N GLN A 573 -13.67 0.02 10.81
CA GLN A 573 -14.70 -0.94 10.41
C GLN A 573 -14.09 -2.08 9.60
N LYS A 574 -14.69 -3.25 9.68
CA LYS A 574 -14.39 -4.43 8.84
C LYS A 574 -15.72 -5.10 8.47
N LEU A 575 -15.74 -5.73 7.31
CA LEU A 575 -16.82 -6.62 6.92
C LEU A 575 -16.58 -8.02 7.49
N LEU A 576 -17.64 -8.70 7.83
CA LEU A 576 -17.62 -10.08 8.30
C LEU A 576 -18.84 -10.81 7.74
N VAL A 577 -18.61 -11.87 7.01
CA VAL A 577 -19.69 -12.77 6.60
C VAL A 577 -20.24 -13.47 7.83
N LYS A 578 -21.56 -13.54 7.93
CA LYS A 578 -22.27 -14.13 9.07
C LYS A 578 -21.80 -15.55 9.36
N GLY A 579 -21.52 -15.84 10.64
CA GLY A 579 -21.01 -17.15 11.06
C GLY A 579 -19.47 -17.32 10.97
N LYS A 580 -18.77 -16.41 10.29
CA LYS A 580 -17.30 -16.40 10.28
C LYS A 580 -16.75 -15.61 11.48
N SER A 581 -15.45 -15.56 11.64
CA SER A 581 -14.77 -14.84 12.72
C SER A 581 -13.60 -14.01 12.19
N ILE A 582 -13.27 -12.92 12.87
CA ILE A 582 -12.18 -12.02 12.49
C ILE A 582 -11.34 -11.63 13.71
N PRO A 583 -9.99 -11.67 13.63
CA PRO A 583 -9.12 -11.16 14.68
C PRO A 583 -9.12 -9.63 14.68
N ILE A 584 -9.13 -9.03 15.88
CA ILE A 584 -9.02 -7.60 16.11
C ILE A 584 -7.90 -7.37 17.12
N THR A 585 -6.88 -6.56 16.74
CA THR A 585 -5.75 -6.25 17.62
C THR A 585 -5.74 -4.75 17.93
N ALA A 586 -5.58 -4.41 19.22
CA ALA A 586 -5.40 -3.06 19.71
C ALA A 586 -3.95 -2.82 20.17
N TYR A 587 -3.47 -1.58 20.02
CA TYR A 587 -2.11 -1.16 20.40
C TYR A 587 -2.16 0.10 21.25
N GLY A 588 -1.09 0.39 22.00
CA GLY A 588 -0.89 1.65 22.75
C GLY A 588 -1.17 1.58 24.24
N ALA A 589 -1.37 0.40 24.83
CA ALA A 589 -1.58 0.23 26.28
C ALA A 589 -0.92 -1.03 26.84
N ASP A 590 -0.83 -1.13 28.17
CA ASP A 590 -0.33 -2.33 28.86
C ASP A 590 -1.45 -3.38 29.02
N THR A 591 -2.71 -2.94 29.21
CA THR A 591 -3.88 -3.82 29.35
C THR A 591 -5.05 -3.29 28.54
N TYR A 592 -5.95 -4.21 28.14
CA TYR A 592 -7.10 -3.89 27.29
C TYR A 592 -8.37 -4.55 27.81
N LEU A 593 -9.49 -3.82 27.72
CA LEU A 593 -10.82 -4.30 28.03
C LEU A 593 -11.78 -3.94 26.88
N TRP A 594 -12.43 -4.97 26.30
CA TRP A 594 -13.32 -4.84 25.17
C TRP A 594 -14.79 -4.91 25.59
N SER A 595 -15.65 -4.15 24.93
CA SER A 595 -17.09 -4.10 25.15
C SER A 595 -17.82 -3.79 23.83
N PRO A 596 -19.01 -4.40 23.57
CA PRO A 596 -19.67 -5.44 24.34
C PRO A 596 -18.92 -6.78 24.32
N ALA A 597 -19.31 -7.70 25.20
CA ALA A 597 -18.73 -9.05 25.26
C ALA A 597 -19.30 -10.00 24.19
N ASP A 598 -20.49 -9.69 23.66
CA ASP A 598 -21.20 -10.54 22.70
C ASP A 598 -20.38 -10.72 21.43
N GLY A 599 -20.23 -11.97 20.99
CA GLY A 599 -19.46 -12.33 19.81
C GLY A 599 -17.94 -12.26 19.96
N LEU A 600 -17.40 -12.00 21.17
CA LEU A 600 -15.95 -12.04 21.42
C LEU A 600 -15.53 -13.33 22.12
N ASN A 601 -14.40 -13.91 21.70
CA ASN A 601 -13.80 -15.07 22.38
C ASN A 601 -13.27 -14.73 23.78
N THR A 602 -12.85 -13.49 24.00
CA THR A 602 -12.42 -12.90 25.29
C THR A 602 -12.68 -11.41 25.27
N THR A 603 -12.85 -10.80 26.46
CA THR A 603 -12.99 -9.34 26.60
C THR A 603 -11.69 -8.68 27.05
N THR A 604 -10.61 -9.42 27.25
CA THR A 604 -9.33 -8.91 27.76
C THR A 604 -8.18 -9.28 26.83
N GLY A 605 -7.15 -8.43 26.82
CA GLY A 605 -5.94 -8.59 26.00
C GLY A 605 -5.95 -7.74 24.73
N PRO A 606 -4.78 -7.61 24.09
CA PRO A 606 -4.63 -6.81 22.89
C PRO A 606 -5.34 -7.42 21.67
N LEU A 607 -5.37 -8.75 21.57
CA LEU A 607 -5.99 -9.52 20.49
C LEU A 607 -7.26 -10.18 20.98
N VAL A 608 -8.37 -9.96 20.27
CA VAL A 608 -9.64 -10.69 20.44
C VAL A 608 -10.09 -11.25 19.08
N ILE A 609 -10.87 -12.32 19.10
CA ILE A 609 -11.52 -12.87 17.91
C ILE A 609 -13.01 -12.51 18.01
N ALA A 610 -13.50 -11.76 17.03
CA ALA A 610 -14.89 -11.35 16.95
C ALA A 610 -15.69 -12.20 15.97
N SER A 611 -16.86 -12.69 16.40
CA SER A 611 -17.84 -13.44 15.59
C SER A 611 -19.27 -13.00 15.96
N PRO A 612 -19.62 -11.71 15.85
CA PRO A 612 -20.95 -11.22 16.19
C PRO A 612 -21.99 -11.74 15.20
N ALA A 613 -23.22 -11.97 15.70
CA ALA A 613 -24.34 -12.40 14.86
C ALA A 613 -24.94 -11.26 14.02
N ASP A 614 -24.81 -10.03 14.48
CA ASP A 614 -25.30 -8.81 13.85
C ASP A 614 -24.21 -7.73 13.86
N THR A 615 -24.34 -6.74 12.97
CA THR A 615 -23.42 -5.59 12.93
C THR A 615 -23.21 -5.00 14.31
N THR A 616 -21.99 -5.08 14.83
CA THR A 616 -21.65 -4.75 16.20
C THR A 616 -20.47 -3.76 16.24
N LYS A 617 -20.64 -2.71 17.06
CA LYS A 617 -19.56 -1.78 17.39
C LYS A 617 -18.88 -2.22 18.67
N TYR A 618 -17.62 -2.61 18.58
CA TYR A 618 -16.77 -2.89 19.73
C TYR A 618 -15.95 -1.66 20.12
N THR A 619 -15.86 -1.41 21.41
CA THR A 619 -14.99 -0.37 21.99
C THR A 619 -13.96 -1.05 22.87
N VAL A 620 -12.70 -0.69 22.71
CA VAL A 620 -11.60 -1.12 23.56
C VAL A 620 -11.14 0.03 24.44
N THR A 621 -11.07 -0.20 25.73
CA THR A 621 -10.42 0.69 26.71
C THR A 621 -9.04 0.11 27.02
N GLY A 622 -8.00 0.84 26.66
CA GLY A 622 -6.61 0.51 27.02
C GLY A 622 -6.19 1.25 28.27
N THR A 623 -5.43 0.60 29.16
CA THR A 623 -4.88 1.25 30.36
C THR A 623 -3.37 1.01 30.50
N MET A 624 -2.68 2.02 31.05
CA MET A 624 -1.27 1.98 31.38
C MET A 624 -1.08 2.79 32.66
N GLY A 625 -0.86 2.10 33.81
CA GLY A 625 -0.83 2.78 35.10
C GLY A 625 -2.15 3.51 35.39
N ALA A 626 -2.07 4.85 35.56
CA ALA A 626 -3.23 5.70 35.85
C ALA A 626 -3.92 6.28 34.58
N CYS A 627 -3.30 6.16 33.42
CA CYS A 627 -3.91 6.65 32.17
C CYS A 627 -4.80 5.61 31.52
N SER A 628 -5.77 6.10 30.77
CA SER A 628 -6.59 5.30 29.88
C SER A 628 -6.82 6.02 28.55
N GLY A 629 -7.22 5.24 27.57
CA GLY A 629 -7.68 5.72 26.27
C GLY A 629 -8.67 4.75 25.68
N GLU A 630 -9.43 5.17 24.68
CA GLU A 630 -10.44 4.36 24.03
C GLU A 630 -10.33 4.43 22.52
N ALA A 631 -10.65 3.31 21.86
CA ALA A 631 -10.86 3.23 20.42
C ALA A 631 -12.05 2.33 20.12
N SER A 632 -12.62 2.44 18.91
CA SER A 632 -13.76 1.62 18.51
C SER A 632 -13.62 1.13 17.08
N ILE A 633 -14.12 -0.10 16.84
CA ILE A 633 -14.27 -0.70 15.53
C ILE A 633 -15.70 -1.19 15.34
N THR A 634 -16.24 -1.03 14.12
CA THR A 634 -17.53 -1.63 13.77
C THR A 634 -17.29 -2.85 12.89
N ILE A 635 -17.76 -4.00 13.33
CA ILE A 635 -17.81 -5.20 12.49
C ILE A 635 -19.17 -5.21 11.81
N ASN A 636 -19.17 -4.93 10.51
CA ASN A 636 -20.37 -4.94 9.67
C ASN A 636 -20.63 -6.38 9.24
N VAL A 637 -21.63 -7.01 9.84
CA VAL A 637 -22.03 -8.37 9.49
C VAL A 637 -22.91 -8.32 8.25
N VAL A 638 -22.56 -9.12 7.26
CA VAL A 638 -23.28 -9.27 5.98
C VAL A 638 -23.66 -10.72 5.80
N ASP A 639 -24.79 -10.96 5.17
CA ASP A 639 -25.18 -12.30 4.74
C ASP A 639 -24.46 -12.60 3.41
N ASN A 640 -23.97 -13.82 3.23
CA ASN A 640 -23.48 -14.34 1.96
C ASN A 640 -24.64 -14.60 0.98
N PRO A 641 -24.36 -14.77 -0.32
CA PRO A 641 -25.37 -15.18 -1.29
C PRO A 641 -26.03 -16.53 -0.87
N PRO A 642 -27.30 -16.73 -1.17
CA PRO A 642 -27.99 -17.97 -0.77
C PRO A 642 -27.46 -19.25 -1.44
N ASN A 643 -26.64 -19.10 -2.48
CA ASN A 643 -25.97 -20.15 -3.25
C ASN A 643 -24.43 -20.05 -3.14
N ASP A 644 -23.93 -19.62 -1.99
CA ASP A 644 -22.51 -19.54 -1.66
C ASP A 644 -21.87 -20.94 -1.66
N ASP A 645 -22.46 -21.87 -0.90
CA ASP A 645 -21.96 -23.24 -0.78
C ASP A 645 -22.51 -24.14 -1.92
N VAL A 646 -21.72 -25.14 -2.34
CA VAL A 646 -22.09 -26.07 -3.44
C VAL A 646 -23.44 -26.75 -3.19
N CYS A 647 -23.72 -27.10 -1.93
CA CYS A 647 -24.97 -27.78 -1.57
C CYS A 647 -26.19 -26.87 -1.54
N ASP A 648 -25.99 -25.57 -1.49
CA ASP A 648 -27.02 -24.54 -1.57
C ASP A 648 -27.20 -23.98 -3.00
N ALA A 649 -26.61 -24.63 -4.00
CA ALA A 649 -26.70 -24.26 -5.40
C ALA A 649 -28.15 -24.04 -5.84
N ILE A 650 -28.43 -22.93 -6.54
CA ILE A 650 -29.75 -22.56 -7.02
C ILE A 650 -30.06 -23.26 -8.34
N GLU A 651 -31.27 -23.85 -8.47
CA GLU A 651 -31.76 -24.37 -9.75
C GLU A 651 -32.00 -23.22 -10.73
N ILE A 652 -31.42 -23.32 -11.94
CA ILE A 652 -31.63 -22.33 -13.00
C ILE A 652 -32.44 -22.94 -14.14
N PHE A 653 -33.18 -22.07 -14.80
CA PHE A 653 -34.06 -22.42 -15.94
C PHE A 653 -33.69 -21.58 -17.16
N THR A 654 -34.13 -21.99 -18.33
CA THR A 654 -33.95 -21.26 -19.58
C THR A 654 -34.32 -19.78 -19.44
N GLY A 655 -33.40 -18.91 -19.88
CA GLY A 655 -33.48 -17.47 -19.72
C GLY A 655 -32.63 -16.94 -18.57
N GLY A 656 -32.28 -17.75 -17.57
CA GLY A 656 -31.39 -17.35 -16.48
C GLY A 656 -31.97 -16.31 -15.52
N GLY A 657 -31.10 -15.43 -14.97
CA GLY A 657 -31.50 -14.41 -13.99
C GLY A 657 -30.38 -13.47 -13.61
N VAL A 658 -30.67 -12.55 -12.67
CA VAL A 658 -29.70 -11.66 -12.04
C VAL A 658 -29.30 -12.23 -10.70
N PHE A 659 -28.03 -12.37 -10.48
CA PHE A 659 -27.43 -12.92 -9.28
C PHE A 659 -26.27 -12.02 -8.81
N ASN A 660 -25.64 -12.34 -7.70
CA ASN A 660 -24.43 -11.69 -7.23
C ASN A 660 -23.53 -12.70 -6.52
N ASN A 661 -22.21 -12.44 -6.54
CA ASN A 661 -21.23 -13.16 -5.76
C ASN A 661 -20.70 -12.32 -4.60
N LYS A 662 -21.36 -11.20 -4.27
CA LYS A 662 -20.91 -10.27 -3.25
C LYS A 662 -20.92 -10.92 -1.88
N TYR A 663 -19.74 -10.92 -1.24
CA TYR A 663 -19.49 -11.60 0.04
C TYR A 663 -19.57 -13.13 -0.04
N ALA A 664 -19.56 -13.71 -1.23
CA ALA A 664 -19.42 -15.16 -1.36
C ALA A 664 -18.06 -15.62 -0.80
N THR A 665 -18.01 -16.86 -0.37
CA THR A 665 -16.80 -17.48 0.23
C THR A 665 -16.47 -18.75 -0.55
N VAL A 666 -15.29 -19.31 -0.33
CA VAL A 666 -14.92 -20.61 -0.90
C VAL A 666 -15.10 -21.67 0.17
N GLU A 667 -15.81 -22.74 -0.16
CA GLU A 667 -15.99 -23.90 0.69
C GLU A 667 -14.84 -24.91 0.49
N ASP A 668 -14.42 -25.59 1.58
CA ASP A 668 -13.38 -26.64 1.49
C ASP A 668 -13.82 -27.77 0.55
N GLY A 669 -13.00 -28.04 -0.47
CA GLY A 669 -13.26 -29.08 -1.46
C GLY A 669 -13.89 -28.57 -2.77
N GLU A 670 -14.16 -27.29 -2.90
CA GLU A 670 -14.60 -26.72 -4.17
C GLU A 670 -13.55 -26.92 -5.28
N PRO A 671 -13.96 -27.37 -6.48
CA PRO A 671 -13.05 -27.51 -7.59
C PRO A 671 -12.69 -26.17 -8.20
N ALA A 672 -11.43 -26.01 -8.60
CA ALA A 672 -10.96 -24.92 -9.44
C ALA A 672 -10.55 -25.46 -10.82
N PRO A 673 -11.00 -24.87 -11.95
CA PRO A 673 -10.43 -25.18 -13.25
C PRO A 673 -8.92 -24.92 -13.30
N PRO A 674 -8.16 -25.63 -14.15
CA PRO A 674 -6.75 -25.38 -14.35
C PRO A 674 -6.48 -23.93 -14.83
N GLU A 675 -5.38 -23.35 -14.39
CA GLU A 675 -4.89 -22.08 -14.92
C GLU A 675 -4.43 -22.23 -16.38
N GLY A 676 -4.71 -21.24 -17.23
CA GLY A 676 -4.36 -21.24 -18.63
C GLY A 676 -4.50 -19.88 -19.30
N GLU A 677 -4.43 -19.82 -20.62
CA GLU A 677 -4.69 -18.58 -21.37
C GLU A 677 -6.19 -18.28 -21.40
N CYS A 678 -6.58 -17.01 -21.40
CA CYS A 678 -7.99 -16.55 -21.29
C CYS A 678 -8.95 -17.16 -22.31
N ASN A 679 -8.49 -17.45 -23.52
CA ASN A 679 -9.30 -18.00 -24.60
C ASN A 679 -9.17 -19.52 -24.79
N VAL A 680 -8.52 -20.21 -23.86
CA VAL A 680 -8.37 -21.66 -23.93
C VAL A 680 -9.53 -22.33 -23.20
N PRO A 681 -10.32 -23.17 -23.86
CA PRO A 681 -11.39 -23.93 -23.20
C PRO A 681 -10.85 -24.84 -22.09
N LEU A 682 -11.65 -25.04 -21.06
CA LEU A 682 -11.35 -25.85 -19.88
C LEU A 682 -10.33 -25.23 -18.92
N THR A 683 -10.03 -23.93 -19.06
CA THR A 683 -9.12 -23.19 -18.15
C THR A 683 -9.72 -21.85 -17.74
N TRP A 684 -9.22 -21.33 -16.62
CA TRP A 684 -9.34 -19.94 -16.22
C TRP A 684 -8.00 -19.25 -16.40
N CYS A 685 -8.01 -17.97 -16.81
CA CYS A 685 -6.76 -17.29 -17.22
C CYS A 685 -6.10 -16.50 -16.12
N VAL A 686 -6.70 -16.40 -14.96
CA VAL A 686 -6.17 -15.59 -13.87
C VAL A 686 -5.59 -16.47 -12.79
N GLU A 687 -4.33 -16.18 -12.44
CA GLU A 687 -3.67 -16.72 -11.29
C GLU A 687 -4.34 -16.17 -10.00
N GLY A 688 -4.81 -17.05 -9.13
CA GLY A 688 -5.40 -16.63 -7.84
C GLY A 688 -6.38 -17.63 -7.25
N GLY A 689 -6.78 -18.64 -8.02
CA GLY A 689 -7.74 -19.67 -7.59
C GLY A 689 -9.13 -19.09 -7.30
N LEU A 690 -9.94 -19.86 -6.61
CA LEU A 690 -11.29 -19.50 -6.19
C LEU A 690 -11.26 -18.43 -5.10
N GLN A 691 -12.20 -17.48 -5.18
CA GLN A 691 -12.28 -16.39 -4.19
C GLN A 691 -13.71 -16.08 -3.74
N ASN A 692 -14.65 -15.93 -4.67
CA ASN A 692 -16.03 -15.51 -4.41
C ASN A 692 -17.00 -16.33 -5.25
N SER A 693 -16.87 -17.68 -5.17
CA SER A 693 -17.65 -18.61 -5.96
C SER A 693 -19.11 -18.67 -5.54
N VAL A 694 -20.01 -18.75 -6.49
CA VAL A 694 -21.45 -19.05 -6.29
C VAL A 694 -21.90 -20.16 -7.22
N TRP A 695 -22.87 -20.96 -6.74
CA TRP A 695 -23.22 -22.21 -7.36
C TRP A 695 -24.64 -22.24 -7.90
N PHE A 696 -24.80 -22.89 -9.05
CA PHE A 696 -26.10 -23.17 -9.69
C PHE A 696 -26.15 -24.63 -10.14
N TRP A 697 -27.33 -25.11 -10.38
CA TRP A 697 -27.52 -26.41 -10.99
C TRP A 697 -28.70 -26.43 -11.97
N PHE A 698 -28.68 -27.36 -12.89
CA PHE A 698 -29.80 -27.63 -13.81
C PHE A 698 -29.85 -29.11 -14.16
N THR A 699 -31.01 -29.56 -14.63
CA THR A 699 -31.17 -30.88 -15.28
C THR A 699 -30.99 -30.72 -16.78
N ALA A 700 -30.09 -31.49 -17.38
CA ALA A 700 -29.80 -31.39 -18.82
C ALA A 700 -31.02 -31.57 -19.68
N PRO A 701 -31.27 -30.68 -20.64
CA PRO A 701 -32.42 -30.68 -21.50
C PRO A 701 -32.39 -31.86 -22.47
N ALA A 702 -33.56 -32.23 -22.99
CA ALA A 702 -33.71 -33.33 -23.97
C ALA A 702 -32.93 -33.05 -25.28
N GLY A 703 -32.61 -31.79 -25.59
CA GLY A 703 -31.79 -31.37 -26.73
C GLY A 703 -30.33 -31.75 -26.65
N GLY A 704 -29.83 -32.05 -25.45
CA GLY A 704 -28.47 -32.50 -25.23
C GLY A 704 -27.38 -31.43 -25.43
N GLU A 705 -27.74 -30.15 -25.56
CA GLU A 705 -26.81 -29.03 -25.67
C GLU A 705 -27.30 -27.83 -24.86
N VAL A 706 -26.36 -27.12 -24.22
CA VAL A 706 -26.60 -25.93 -23.38
C VAL A 706 -25.58 -24.84 -23.66
N SER A 707 -25.98 -23.59 -23.43
CA SER A 707 -25.09 -22.43 -23.48
C SER A 707 -25.35 -21.53 -22.29
N PHE A 708 -24.27 -20.97 -21.76
CA PHE A 708 -24.28 -20.02 -20.64
C PHE A 708 -23.46 -18.81 -21.00
N THR A 709 -23.90 -17.63 -20.57
CA THR A 709 -23.14 -16.38 -20.68
C THR A 709 -23.37 -15.57 -19.43
N THR A 710 -22.31 -14.94 -18.91
CA THR A 710 -22.41 -13.96 -17.84
C THR A 710 -22.24 -12.55 -18.40
N GLU A 711 -22.91 -11.56 -17.79
CA GLU A 711 -22.79 -10.14 -18.16
C GLU A 711 -22.85 -9.28 -16.90
N GLY A 712 -22.18 -8.14 -16.90
CA GLY A 712 -22.28 -7.12 -15.84
C GLY A 712 -21.06 -7.00 -14.95
N MET A 713 -20.28 -8.07 -14.79
CA MET A 713 -18.99 -8.04 -14.09
C MET A 713 -18.00 -8.99 -14.78
N ASP A 714 -16.74 -8.85 -14.45
CA ASP A 714 -15.66 -9.75 -14.85
C ASP A 714 -15.82 -11.08 -14.09
N THR A 715 -16.16 -12.16 -14.82
CA THR A 715 -16.52 -13.47 -14.26
C THR A 715 -15.77 -14.60 -14.89
N GLN A 716 -15.57 -15.66 -14.10
CA GLN A 716 -15.10 -16.97 -14.53
C GLN A 716 -16.24 -17.99 -14.39
N ILE A 717 -16.43 -18.88 -15.35
CA ILE A 717 -17.50 -19.89 -15.35
C ILE A 717 -16.95 -21.31 -15.54
N ALA A 718 -17.46 -22.27 -14.79
CA ALA A 718 -17.17 -23.69 -15.00
C ALA A 718 -18.43 -24.55 -14.87
N LEU A 719 -18.46 -25.65 -15.64
CA LEU A 719 -19.57 -26.62 -15.69
C LEU A 719 -19.05 -27.99 -15.25
N TYR A 720 -19.71 -28.57 -14.29
CA TYR A 720 -19.39 -29.89 -13.73
C TYR A 720 -20.56 -30.84 -13.83
N LYS A 721 -20.26 -32.11 -14.14
CA LYS A 721 -21.18 -33.23 -13.97
C LYS A 721 -20.87 -33.93 -12.66
N ALA A 722 -21.86 -34.05 -11.77
CA ALA A 722 -21.73 -34.78 -10.50
C ALA A 722 -23.10 -35.36 -10.10
N GLU A 723 -23.07 -36.44 -9.30
CA GLU A 723 -24.26 -37.07 -8.78
C GLU A 723 -25.02 -36.16 -7.79
N ASN A 724 -24.29 -35.50 -6.95
CA ASN A 724 -24.78 -34.55 -5.93
C ASN A 724 -23.67 -33.56 -5.50
N CYS A 725 -24.00 -32.61 -4.67
CA CYS A 725 -23.07 -31.62 -4.16
C CYS A 725 -21.92 -32.22 -3.34
N ASP A 726 -22.19 -33.20 -2.47
CA ASP A 726 -21.17 -33.89 -1.68
C ASP A 726 -20.13 -34.56 -2.59
N SER A 727 -20.56 -35.07 -3.76
CA SER A 727 -19.65 -35.66 -4.76
C SER A 727 -18.65 -34.64 -5.29
N ILE A 728 -19.08 -33.38 -5.51
CA ILE A 728 -18.19 -32.30 -5.96
C ILE A 728 -17.11 -32.04 -4.91
N LEU A 729 -17.50 -31.82 -3.65
CA LEU A 729 -16.58 -31.50 -2.55
C LEU A 729 -15.58 -32.64 -2.26
N LEU A 730 -15.95 -33.87 -2.59
CA LEU A 730 -15.09 -35.06 -2.44
C LEU A 730 -14.26 -35.40 -3.69
N GLY A 731 -14.28 -34.55 -4.74
CA GLY A 731 -13.57 -34.79 -6.01
C GLY A 731 -14.22 -35.79 -6.94
N GLY A 732 -15.48 -36.19 -6.71
CA GLY A 732 -16.25 -37.13 -7.53
C GLY A 732 -17.06 -36.43 -8.65
N TYR A 733 -16.41 -35.53 -9.39
CA TYR A 733 -17.01 -34.79 -10.50
C TYR A 733 -16.25 -34.98 -11.81
N GLU A 734 -16.90 -34.64 -12.93
CA GLU A 734 -16.28 -34.48 -14.23
C GLU A 734 -16.44 -33.01 -14.64
N MET A 735 -15.35 -32.29 -14.87
CA MET A 735 -15.40 -30.94 -15.44
C MET A 735 -15.71 -31.04 -16.95
N ILE A 736 -16.80 -30.46 -17.40
CA ILE A 736 -17.28 -30.55 -18.77
C ILE A 736 -16.79 -29.36 -19.61
N ALA A 737 -16.78 -28.16 -19.03
CA ALA A 737 -16.38 -26.93 -19.70
C ALA A 737 -15.93 -25.90 -18.64
N ALA A 738 -15.03 -25.01 -19.02
CA ALA A 738 -14.69 -23.82 -18.26
C ALA A 738 -14.24 -22.72 -19.23
N ASN A 739 -14.44 -21.48 -18.87
CA ASN A 739 -14.01 -20.31 -19.63
C ASN A 739 -13.91 -19.10 -18.71
N ASP A 740 -13.04 -18.16 -19.07
CA ASP A 740 -12.88 -16.87 -18.41
C ASP A 740 -13.34 -15.75 -19.37
N ASP A 741 -12.49 -15.22 -20.23
CA ASP A 741 -12.84 -14.17 -21.18
C ASP A 741 -13.33 -14.73 -22.52
N TYR A 742 -14.53 -14.36 -22.92
CA TYR A 742 -15.08 -14.78 -24.21
C TYR A 742 -14.83 -13.77 -25.34
N PHE A 743 -14.63 -12.48 -25.03
CA PHE A 743 -14.46 -11.42 -26.03
C PHE A 743 -13.22 -10.55 -25.75
N GLU A 744 -12.15 -10.71 -26.56
CA GLU A 744 -10.93 -9.88 -26.46
C GLU A 744 -11.08 -8.45 -27.03
N GLU A 745 -11.99 -8.23 -28.01
CA GLU A 745 -11.99 -6.97 -28.78
C GLU A 745 -12.76 -5.81 -28.12
N ASP A 746 -13.67 -6.06 -27.19
CA ASP A 746 -14.61 -5.05 -26.66
C ASP A 746 -14.47 -4.69 -25.18
N LYS A 747 -13.44 -5.16 -24.46
CA LYS A 747 -13.24 -4.92 -23.01
C LYS A 747 -14.40 -5.38 -22.10
N PHE A 748 -15.23 -6.29 -22.55
CA PHE A 748 -16.20 -6.97 -21.73
C PHE A 748 -15.64 -8.33 -21.31
N PHE A 749 -15.11 -8.39 -20.14
CA PHE A 749 -14.58 -9.59 -19.49
C PHE A 749 -15.73 -10.48 -19.01
N ALA A 750 -16.54 -10.97 -19.93
CA ALA A 750 -17.68 -11.83 -19.66
C ALA A 750 -17.36 -13.28 -20.02
N ALA A 751 -17.57 -14.20 -19.11
CA ALA A 751 -17.39 -15.62 -19.38
C ALA A 751 -18.56 -16.22 -20.17
N ALA A 752 -18.27 -17.17 -21.08
CA ALA A 752 -19.30 -17.88 -21.80
C ALA A 752 -18.94 -19.34 -22.12
N LEU A 753 -19.92 -20.22 -21.99
CA LEU A 753 -19.86 -21.60 -22.42
C LEU A 753 -20.86 -21.78 -23.54
N ASN A 754 -20.40 -22.02 -24.77
CA ASN A 754 -21.27 -22.09 -25.95
C ASN A 754 -21.44 -23.52 -26.45
N MET A 755 -22.69 -23.94 -26.68
CA MET A 755 -23.08 -25.23 -27.25
C MET A 755 -22.36 -26.43 -26.60
N VAL A 756 -22.36 -26.45 -25.29
CA VAL A 756 -21.74 -27.53 -24.51
C VAL A 756 -22.66 -28.75 -24.56
N SER A 757 -22.10 -29.87 -24.98
CA SER A 757 -22.84 -31.15 -25.02
C SER A 757 -23.06 -31.71 -23.62
N VAL A 758 -24.28 -32.03 -23.27
CA VAL A 758 -24.69 -32.58 -21.98
C VAL A 758 -25.57 -33.84 -22.18
N ILE A 759 -25.58 -34.75 -21.24
CA ILE A 759 -26.37 -35.97 -21.30
C ILE A 759 -27.80 -35.67 -20.81
N PRO A 760 -28.81 -35.78 -21.66
CA PRO A 760 -30.21 -35.47 -21.31
C PRO A 760 -30.68 -36.17 -20.01
N GLY A 761 -31.30 -35.41 -19.13
CA GLY A 761 -31.83 -35.88 -17.86
C GLY A 761 -30.81 -36.02 -16.71
N GLU A 762 -29.53 -35.84 -16.95
CA GLU A 762 -28.49 -35.82 -15.93
C GLU A 762 -28.41 -34.44 -15.25
N LYS A 763 -27.92 -34.39 -14.00
CA LYS A 763 -27.74 -33.16 -13.23
C LYS A 763 -26.34 -32.59 -13.46
N TYR A 764 -26.28 -31.27 -13.66
CA TYR A 764 -25.04 -30.52 -13.82
C TYR A 764 -25.01 -29.35 -12.86
N TYR A 765 -23.78 -28.96 -12.43
CA TYR A 765 -23.50 -27.82 -11.55
C TYR A 765 -22.68 -26.77 -12.30
N ILE A 766 -23.00 -25.52 -12.05
CA ILE A 766 -22.29 -24.37 -12.60
C ILE A 766 -21.66 -23.62 -11.43
N GLN A 767 -20.39 -23.35 -11.57
CA GLN A 767 -19.63 -22.48 -10.68
C GLN A 767 -19.38 -21.15 -11.40
N ILE A 768 -19.61 -20.04 -10.72
CA ILE A 768 -19.28 -18.71 -11.20
C ILE A 768 -18.48 -18.03 -10.13
N ASP A 769 -17.28 -17.54 -10.47
CA ASP A 769 -16.39 -16.79 -9.61
C ASP A 769 -16.09 -15.43 -10.23
N GLY A 770 -15.58 -14.47 -9.43
CA GLY A 770 -15.08 -13.20 -9.93
C GLY A 770 -13.62 -13.33 -10.39
N SER A 771 -13.29 -12.75 -11.53
CA SER A 771 -11.94 -12.79 -12.08
C SER A 771 -10.93 -11.98 -11.25
N ALA A 772 -9.63 -12.23 -11.44
CA ALA A 772 -8.49 -11.41 -11.02
C ALA A 772 -8.43 -11.00 -9.53
N GLY A 773 -8.78 -11.86 -8.62
CA GLY A 773 -8.61 -11.55 -7.19
C GLY A 773 -9.89 -11.08 -6.51
N GLY A 774 -11.03 -11.61 -6.94
CA GLY A 774 -12.30 -11.47 -6.24
C GLY A 774 -13.08 -10.23 -6.65
N VAL A 775 -13.38 -10.08 -7.93
CA VAL A 775 -14.41 -9.12 -8.36
C VAL A 775 -15.75 -9.54 -7.78
N GLU A 776 -16.36 -8.65 -6.99
CA GLU A 776 -17.63 -8.87 -6.34
C GLU A 776 -18.65 -7.85 -6.82
N ASP A 777 -19.70 -8.29 -7.54
CA ASP A 777 -20.83 -7.43 -7.94
C ASP A 777 -22.04 -8.27 -8.38
N TYR A 778 -23.03 -7.61 -8.94
CA TYR A 778 -24.16 -8.24 -9.59
C TYR A 778 -23.81 -8.62 -11.05
N PHE A 779 -24.23 -9.82 -11.45
CA PHE A 779 -24.09 -10.30 -12.82
C PHE A 779 -25.39 -10.91 -13.32
N TRP A 780 -25.55 -10.94 -14.65
CA TRP A 780 -26.56 -11.69 -15.33
C TRP A 780 -26.01 -13.07 -15.69
N LEU A 781 -26.67 -14.14 -15.29
CA LEU A 781 -26.42 -15.47 -15.81
C LEU A 781 -27.53 -15.81 -16.81
N ILE A 782 -27.14 -15.93 -18.05
CA ILE A 782 -28.04 -16.23 -19.15
C ILE A 782 -27.87 -17.70 -19.52
N TYR A 783 -28.95 -18.46 -19.53
CA TYR A 783 -29.00 -19.90 -19.82
C TYR A 783 -29.88 -20.22 -21.02
N TRP A 784 -29.35 -20.94 -21.98
CA TRP A 784 -30.03 -21.38 -23.16
C TRP A 784 -29.99 -22.90 -23.33
N GLU A 785 -31.08 -23.48 -23.79
CA GLU A 785 -31.20 -24.88 -24.16
C GLU A 785 -31.36 -25.01 -25.66
N ALA A 786 -30.73 -26.01 -26.29
CA ALA A 786 -31.00 -26.34 -27.64
C ALA A 786 -32.45 -26.84 -27.77
N PRO A 787 -33.27 -26.34 -28.71
CA PRO A 787 -34.65 -26.80 -28.88
C PRO A 787 -34.68 -28.26 -29.27
N VAL A 788 -35.60 -29.03 -28.69
CA VAL A 788 -35.88 -30.43 -29.04
C VAL A 788 -36.57 -30.49 -30.41
N SER A 789 -35.92 -30.06 -31.49
CA SER A 789 -36.44 -30.29 -32.83
C SER A 789 -35.38 -30.87 -33.74
N VAL A 790 -35.68 -32.03 -34.24
CA VAL A 790 -35.05 -32.61 -35.39
C VAL A 790 -35.17 -31.62 -36.54
N ASN A 791 -34.09 -30.95 -36.88
CA ASN A 791 -33.76 -30.23 -38.10
C ASN A 791 -33.47 -28.72 -37.97
N ASN A 792 -32.22 -28.42 -38.30
CA ASN A 792 -31.71 -27.19 -38.92
C ASN A 792 -31.68 -25.94 -38.06
N ALA A 793 -30.65 -25.81 -37.25
CA ALA A 793 -30.17 -24.50 -36.86
C ALA A 793 -29.66 -23.74 -38.08
N LEU A 794 -30.16 -22.54 -38.32
CA LEU A 794 -29.64 -21.68 -39.37
C LEU A 794 -28.25 -21.20 -38.93
N ASP A 795 -27.30 -21.13 -39.88
CA ASP A 795 -25.97 -20.62 -39.63
C ASP A 795 -26.05 -19.21 -39.01
N PRO A 796 -25.57 -19.04 -37.78
CA PRO A 796 -25.63 -17.74 -37.08
C PRO A 796 -24.92 -16.61 -37.82
N GLU A 797 -23.87 -16.89 -38.58
CA GLU A 797 -23.11 -15.87 -39.33
C GLU A 797 -23.94 -15.23 -40.45
N LYS A 798 -25.07 -15.83 -40.81
CA LYS A 798 -26.00 -15.28 -41.82
C LYS A 798 -26.91 -14.18 -41.30
N LEU A 799 -26.99 -13.98 -39.94
CA LEU A 799 -27.79 -12.95 -39.30
C LEU A 799 -26.91 -11.92 -38.54
N ILE A 800 -26.98 -10.67 -38.96
CA ILE A 800 -26.26 -9.55 -38.36
C ILE A 800 -27.28 -8.54 -37.86
N LEU A 801 -27.10 -8.06 -36.62
CA LEU A 801 -27.84 -6.95 -36.02
C LEU A 801 -26.94 -5.75 -35.82
N TYR A 802 -27.36 -4.55 -36.27
CA TYR A 802 -26.55 -3.33 -36.11
C TYR A 802 -27.39 -2.03 -36.15
N PRO A 803 -26.98 -0.96 -35.42
CA PRO A 803 -25.96 -0.99 -34.36
C PRO A 803 -26.41 -1.82 -33.19
N ASN A 804 -25.48 -2.42 -32.50
CA ASN A 804 -25.64 -3.04 -31.19
C ASN A 804 -24.45 -2.63 -30.33
N PRO A 805 -24.64 -1.88 -29.21
CA PRO A 805 -25.94 -1.40 -28.67
C PRO A 805 -26.68 -0.37 -29.52
N ASN A 806 -27.98 -0.19 -29.25
CA ASN A 806 -28.87 0.75 -29.96
C ASN A 806 -29.86 1.45 -28.99
N SER A 807 -30.62 2.42 -29.49
CA SER A 807 -31.61 3.17 -28.70
C SER A 807 -33.06 2.72 -28.91
N GLY A 808 -33.25 1.45 -29.30
CA GLY A 808 -34.55 0.88 -29.69
C GLY A 808 -34.78 0.83 -31.20
N THR A 809 -33.91 1.46 -32.00
CA THR A 809 -33.94 1.40 -33.47
C THR A 809 -32.66 0.75 -33.98
N PHE A 810 -32.79 -0.37 -34.72
CA PHE A 810 -31.66 -1.10 -35.26
C PHE A 810 -32.05 -1.78 -36.57
N ARG A 811 -31.05 -2.35 -37.27
CA ARG A 811 -31.29 -3.12 -38.52
C ARG A 811 -30.85 -4.55 -38.32
N TYR A 812 -31.60 -5.46 -38.94
CA TYR A 812 -31.12 -6.82 -39.15
C TYR A 812 -30.81 -7.06 -40.61
N LYS A 813 -29.79 -7.84 -40.85
CA LYS A 813 -29.40 -8.32 -42.17
C LYS A 813 -29.29 -9.83 -42.12
N TYR A 814 -30.07 -10.49 -43.03
CA TYR A 814 -30.05 -11.95 -43.15
C TYR A 814 -29.87 -12.34 -44.60
N LYS A 815 -29.08 -13.40 -44.87
CA LYS A 815 -28.80 -13.91 -46.19
C LYS A 815 -29.43 -15.28 -46.34
N SER A 816 -30.47 -15.41 -47.24
CA SER A 816 -31.09 -16.67 -47.62
C SER A 816 -30.56 -17.16 -48.96
N GLU A 817 -30.44 -18.48 -49.10
CA GLU A 817 -30.04 -19.16 -50.35
C GLU A 817 -31.24 -19.61 -51.18
N ALA A 818 -32.46 -19.55 -50.66
CA ALA A 818 -33.70 -19.95 -51.32
C ALA A 818 -34.83 -18.99 -50.97
N ASP A 819 -35.92 -19.07 -51.76
CA ASP A 819 -37.13 -18.34 -51.42
C ASP A 819 -37.83 -19.01 -50.24
N GLU A 820 -38.07 -18.23 -49.19
CA GLU A 820 -38.61 -18.74 -47.93
C GLU A 820 -39.46 -17.70 -47.18
N ASN A 821 -40.33 -18.19 -46.29
CA ASN A 821 -41.06 -17.34 -45.36
C ASN A 821 -40.19 -17.10 -44.14
N LEU A 822 -40.04 -15.85 -43.75
CA LEU A 822 -39.24 -15.39 -42.65
C LEU A 822 -40.16 -14.82 -41.58
N ARG A 823 -40.01 -15.31 -40.37
CA ARG A 823 -40.66 -14.77 -39.18
C ARG A 823 -39.62 -14.21 -38.25
N VAL A 824 -39.82 -12.96 -37.84
CA VAL A 824 -38.99 -12.29 -36.85
C VAL A 824 -39.80 -12.08 -35.58
N ARG A 825 -39.24 -12.39 -34.43
CA ARG A 825 -39.78 -12.04 -33.11
C ARG A 825 -38.71 -11.45 -32.24
N ILE A 826 -39.11 -10.55 -31.35
CA ILE A 826 -38.20 -9.94 -30.36
C ILE A 826 -38.84 -10.07 -28.99
N PHE A 827 -38.05 -10.53 -28.05
CA PHE A 827 -38.48 -10.73 -26.66
C PHE A 827 -37.61 -9.85 -25.69
N ASN A 828 -38.22 -9.44 -24.62
CA ASN A 828 -37.46 -8.87 -23.50
C ASN A 828 -36.86 -10.00 -22.61
N SER A 829 -36.06 -9.65 -21.60
CA SER A 829 -35.45 -10.59 -20.65
C SER A 829 -36.46 -11.43 -19.83
N ALA A 830 -37.73 -11.03 -19.77
CA ALA A 830 -38.80 -11.77 -19.10
C ALA A 830 -39.53 -12.72 -20.06
N GLY A 831 -39.08 -12.90 -21.33
CA GLY A 831 -39.71 -13.73 -22.33
C GLY A 831 -40.97 -13.12 -22.96
N GLN A 832 -41.29 -11.86 -22.67
CA GLN A 832 -42.45 -11.20 -23.24
C GLN A 832 -42.14 -10.74 -24.67
N GLU A 833 -42.99 -11.12 -25.63
CA GLU A 833 -42.87 -10.70 -27.02
C GLU A 833 -43.12 -9.20 -27.17
N MET A 834 -42.11 -8.47 -27.65
CA MET A 834 -42.10 -7.01 -27.85
C MET A 834 -42.38 -6.62 -29.30
N TYR A 835 -42.05 -7.52 -30.23
CA TYR A 835 -42.23 -7.32 -31.67
C TYR A 835 -42.39 -8.65 -32.39
N HIS A 836 -43.22 -8.68 -33.39
CA HIS A 836 -43.24 -9.76 -34.37
C HIS A 836 -43.54 -9.26 -35.77
N GLU A 837 -43.02 -9.99 -36.71
CA GLU A 837 -43.21 -9.70 -38.14
C GLU A 837 -43.11 -10.99 -38.96
N GLN A 838 -43.82 -11.04 -40.07
CA GLN A 838 -43.74 -12.15 -41.00
C GLN A 838 -43.57 -11.61 -42.43
N ASN A 839 -42.50 -12.04 -43.10
CA ASN A 839 -42.13 -11.58 -44.44
C ASN A 839 -41.90 -12.78 -45.37
N GLN A 840 -42.06 -12.57 -46.67
CA GLN A 840 -41.60 -13.49 -47.68
C GLN A 840 -40.34 -12.94 -48.34
N ILE A 841 -39.28 -13.73 -48.42
CA ILE A 841 -38.04 -13.34 -49.09
C ILE A 841 -37.85 -14.20 -50.35
N VAL A 842 -37.40 -13.54 -51.40
CA VAL A 842 -36.81 -14.17 -52.58
C VAL A 842 -35.33 -14.40 -52.27
N SER A 843 -34.72 -15.47 -52.73
CA SER A 843 -33.31 -15.79 -52.49
C SER A 843 -32.38 -14.57 -52.62
N GLY A 844 -31.58 -14.29 -51.60
CA GLY A 844 -30.76 -13.13 -51.54
C GLY A 844 -30.55 -12.57 -50.12
N THR A 845 -30.23 -11.30 -50.02
CA THR A 845 -30.02 -10.63 -48.72
C THR A 845 -31.22 -9.73 -48.42
N ILE A 846 -31.85 -9.91 -47.27
CA ILE A 846 -32.81 -8.98 -46.69
C ILE A 846 -32.05 -8.10 -45.67
N GLU A 847 -32.32 -6.80 -45.70
CA GLU A 847 -31.87 -5.83 -44.70
C GLU A 847 -33.06 -4.96 -44.35
N LYS A 848 -33.42 -4.93 -43.08
CA LYS A 848 -34.61 -4.22 -42.62
C LYS A 848 -34.38 -3.53 -41.31
N GLU A 849 -34.94 -2.33 -41.16
CA GLU A 849 -34.92 -1.53 -39.94
C GLU A 849 -36.13 -1.89 -39.07
N ILE A 850 -35.87 -2.08 -37.77
CA ILE A 850 -36.90 -2.28 -36.75
C ILE A 850 -36.76 -1.09 -35.75
N ASP A 851 -37.91 -0.51 -35.46
CA ASP A 851 -38.07 0.53 -34.44
C ASP A 851 -39.03 0.00 -33.38
N LEU A 852 -38.51 -0.24 -32.18
CA LEU A 852 -39.27 -0.69 -31.01
C LEU A 852 -39.85 0.49 -30.21
N GLY A 853 -39.62 1.73 -30.66
CA GLY A 853 -40.07 2.93 -29.98
C GLY A 853 -39.36 3.18 -28.66
N LYS A 854 -40.06 3.83 -27.72
CA LYS A 854 -39.54 4.04 -26.37
C LYS A 854 -39.67 2.76 -25.55
N ILE A 855 -38.58 2.07 -25.39
CA ILE A 855 -38.47 0.81 -24.66
C ILE A 855 -37.42 0.98 -23.53
N ASN A 856 -37.54 0.21 -22.47
CA ASN A 856 -36.61 0.28 -21.36
C ASN A 856 -35.22 -0.21 -21.79
N PRO A 857 -34.12 0.43 -21.32
CA PRO A 857 -32.77 -0.11 -21.48
C PRO A 857 -32.68 -1.54 -20.95
N GLY A 858 -31.96 -2.41 -21.67
CA GLY A 858 -31.80 -3.81 -21.29
C GLY A 858 -31.44 -4.71 -22.44
N VAL A 859 -31.25 -5.99 -22.15
CA VAL A 859 -30.99 -7.02 -23.16
C VAL A 859 -32.31 -7.54 -23.77
N TYR A 860 -32.33 -7.63 -25.09
CA TYR A 860 -33.43 -8.13 -25.88
C TYR A 860 -32.95 -9.27 -26.77
N PHE A 861 -33.89 -10.15 -27.15
CA PHE A 861 -33.58 -11.34 -27.91
C PHE A 861 -34.33 -11.29 -29.25
N PHE A 862 -33.58 -11.41 -30.33
CA PHE A 862 -34.04 -11.46 -31.69
C PHE A 862 -34.08 -12.90 -32.14
N GLU A 863 -35.24 -13.38 -32.53
CA GLU A 863 -35.47 -14.69 -33.10
C GLU A 863 -35.86 -14.53 -34.57
N LEU A 864 -35.15 -15.23 -35.45
CA LEU A 864 -35.49 -15.32 -36.86
C LEU A 864 -35.75 -16.78 -37.20
N THR A 865 -36.98 -17.07 -37.66
CA THR A 865 -37.42 -18.39 -38.03
C THR A 865 -37.72 -18.45 -39.53
N THR A 866 -37.26 -19.50 -40.20
CA THR A 866 -37.54 -19.81 -41.60
C THR A 866 -38.08 -21.23 -41.71
N GLY A 867 -38.46 -21.66 -42.93
CA GLY A 867 -38.83 -23.05 -43.20
C GLY A 867 -37.68 -24.06 -42.98
N ASN A 868 -36.43 -23.56 -42.89
CA ASN A 868 -35.22 -24.37 -42.78
C ASN A 868 -34.59 -24.34 -41.37
N GLY A 869 -35.19 -23.56 -40.43
CA GLY A 869 -34.69 -23.49 -39.06
C GLY A 869 -34.89 -22.14 -38.34
N VAL A 870 -34.28 -21.99 -37.21
CA VAL A 870 -34.35 -20.79 -36.39
C VAL A 870 -32.94 -20.32 -36.01
N VAL A 871 -32.72 -18.99 -35.89
CA VAL A 871 -31.52 -18.38 -35.37
C VAL A 871 -31.90 -17.31 -34.36
N HIS A 872 -31.18 -17.27 -33.25
CA HIS A 872 -31.32 -16.30 -32.17
C HIS A 872 -30.12 -15.37 -32.10
N ARG A 873 -30.34 -14.11 -31.72
CA ARG A 873 -29.31 -13.13 -31.40
C ARG A 873 -29.77 -12.25 -30.23
N SER A 874 -28.88 -12.02 -29.27
CA SER A 874 -29.11 -10.98 -28.25
C SER A 874 -28.62 -9.62 -28.73
N PHE A 875 -29.24 -8.54 -28.26
CA PHE A 875 -28.83 -7.18 -28.53
C PHE A 875 -29.19 -6.28 -27.36
N LEU A 876 -28.42 -5.20 -27.18
CA LEU A 876 -28.53 -4.27 -26.06
C LEU A 876 -29.26 -2.98 -26.50
N ILE A 877 -30.25 -2.57 -25.74
CA ILE A 877 -30.88 -1.25 -25.82
C ILE A 877 -30.38 -0.40 -24.65
N GLN A 878 -29.86 0.80 -24.98
CA GLN A 878 -29.28 1.79 -24.02
C GLN A 878 -30.17 3.01 -23.85
#